data_3aa8bee7dc5918151455c96802a2f1ca
#
_entry.id   3aa8bee7dc5918151455c96802a2f1ca
#
_cell.length_a   1.000
_cell.length_b   1.000
_cell.length_c   1.000
_cell.angle_alpha   90.00
_cell.angle_beta   90.00
_cell.angle_gamma   90.00
#
_symmetry.space_group_name_H-M   'P 1'
#
loop_
_entity.id
_entity.type
_entity.pdbx_description
1 polymer ?
#
loop_
_entity_poly.entity_id
_entity_poly.type
_entity_poly.pdbx_seq_one_letter_code
_entity_poly.pdbx_strand_id
1 'polypeptide(L)'
;MEELLRGAQAAEIIPFDFSAPCLYFPVRHHSPACAFHLRRAIGRYRPDCILVEGPENANPLIPVLADPESHPPLALYYSYRDSAGLLSEEKESYKCYYPFLDCSPEYIALREAAERGVPCRFIDLPYGEILLATADGSGLRSRAERHAYNDDGLLSGGRFAALLCEKAGVRSFEEFWEKYFEIRGLSLSTEEFVVQLHAWCLSVRQETPREQLIREGCLAREAHMARRIREAMETYGRVLVVTGGFHTWGLLHPEPWEPGRSLPKDAQGVYPMRYSLEAADALRGYASGMPCPGYYDAVWRLLASEEPELPYDRANLDFLVGVGRALRREGFSLAASDEICAMELARGLAGLREKEQPGLYELQDAVLSCFVKGEASDSAAPLRELRRLLTGERIGGLCSGALVPPLVQDFEAQCRTFRLRLEGAATRQAVWNLFSSPRHREASRFFHRTVFLGCGFAQRVKGPDLLRGTDRNLIRETWKYKWTGQVAAALIDRSVSGATVEEACRTELRRRLGHVSLAGEGAALLVQGFEMGLTDETNELAGALEPLIAADGDFFSLAQACRSLHTLWELRELYREREEQLPRLLDGCFCKLAQLLPSVAAVREDRLSACIEVCALLYRLSAGEPFAARRPILLGALEQLAEAPDVNPGLHGAALGLLYGADAGWKSEVLRVGAGYLRGTREKMLLSAVFLRGLFSTSRDLVLIDGEFVGMLDGLFARLTEEDFTSLLPELRLAFSYFAPAEIGRIAGRAASLHGKRSSDVLRSPAVTAAQYARGEAIDAWAAARL
;
A
#
# COMPACT_ATOMS: atom_id res chain seq x y z
N MET A 1 -20.26 -22.92 30.90
CA MET A 1 -19.07 -23.77 30.90
C MET A 1 -19.32 -25.13 31.55
N GLU A 2 -19.81 -25.19 32.80
CA GLU A 2 -20.15 -26.48 33.40
C GLU A 2 -21.22 -27.28 32.65
N GLU A 3 -22.18 -26.62 31.98
CA GLU A 3 -23.15 -27.30 31.12
C GLU A 3 -22.53 -27.78 29.80
N LEU A 4 -21.52 -27.11 29.27
CA LEU A 4 -20.73 -27.54 28.13
C LEU A 4 -19.93 -28.80 28.43
N LEU A 5 -19.31 -28.87 29.64
CA LEU A 5 -18.59 -30.05 30.10
C LEU A 5 -19.52 -31.25 30.36
N ARG A 6 -20.79 -30.97 30.65
CA ARG A 6 -21.81 -32.02 30.77
C ARG A 6 -22.40 -32.49 29.45
N GLY A 7 -22.34 -31.67 28.41
CA GLY A 7 -22.84 -32.00 27.07
C GLY A 7 -21.85 -32.77 26.20
N ALA A 8 -20.55 -32.54 26.35
CA ALA A 8 -19.52 -33.40 25.77
C ALA A 8 -19.55 -34.74 26.49
N GLN A 9 -19.72 -35.85 25.77
CA GLN A 9 -19.64 -37.16 26.40
C GLN A 9 -18.33 -37.26 27.15
N ALA A 10 -18.35 -37.36 28.46
CA ALA A 10 -17.18 -37.30 29.35
C ALA A 10 -16.08 -38.32 28.98
N ALA A 11 -16.41 -39.33 28.18
CA ALA A 11 -15.49 -40.35 27.64
C ALA A 11 -14.62 -39.86 26.47
N GLU A 12 -14.95 -38.70 25.84
CA GLU A 12 -14.20 -38.16 24.68
C GLU A 12 -13.25 -37.01 25.07
N ILE A 13 -13.33 -36.50 26.28
CA ILE A 13 -12.40 -35.51 26.79
C ILE A 13 -11.13 -36.21 27.22
N ILE A 14 -10.01 -35.88 26.57
CA ILE A 14 -8.71 -36.48 26.89
C ILE A 14 -8.25 -35.97 28.25
N PRO A 15 -7.96 -36.87 29.21
CA PRO A 15 -7.33 -36.47 30.46
C PRO A 15 -5.95 -35.88 30.18
N PHE A 16 -5.68 -34.68 30.69
CA PHE A 16 -4.36 -34.06 30.65
C PHE A 16 -3.51 -34.65 31.80
N ASP A 17 -2.77 -35.74 31.49
CA ASP A 17 -2.02 -36.50 32.45
C ASP A 17 -0.51 -36.35 32.26
N PHE A 18 0.16 -35.72 33.20
CA PHE A 18 1.62 -35.56 33.19
C PHE A 18 2.43 -36.84 33.28
N SER A 19 1.79 -37.97 33.56
CA SER A 19 2.45 -39.31 33.55
C SER A 19 2.45 -39.95 32.16
N ALA A 20 1.67 -39.46 31.22
CA ALA A 20 1.57 -39.99 29.85
C ALA A 20 2.90 -39.86 29.09
N PRO A 21 3.26 -40.84 28.24
CA PRO A 21 4.47 -40.76 27.43
C PRO A 21 4.38 -39.70 26.33
N CYS A 22 3.18 -39.34 25.91
CA CYS A 22 2.90 -38.24 24.98
C CYS A 22 1.84 -37.32 25.56
N LEU A 23 2.18 -36.07 25.69
CA LEU A 23 1.30 -35.04 26.25
C LEU A 23 0.90 -34.05 25.16
N TYR A 24 -0.41 -33.94 24.88
CA TYR A 24 -0.95 -32.99 23.90
C TYR A 24 -1.36 -31.69 24.60
N PHE A 25 -0.80 -30.58 24.21
CA PHE A 25 -1.13 -29.27 24.72
C PHE A 25 -1.79 -28.45 23.62
N PRO A 26 -3.13 -28.32 23.64
CA PRO A 26 -3.85 -27.49 22.68
C PRO A 26 -3.57 -26.00 22.94
N VAL A 27 -3.44 -25.23 21.88
CA VAL A 27 -3.28 -23.77 22.00
C VAL A 27 -4.27 -23.03 21.12
N ARG A 28 -4.58 -21.80 21.51
CA ARG A 28 -4.94 -20.75 20.57
C ARG A 28 -3.68 -19.95 20.28
N HIS A 29 -3.45 -19.67 19.00
CA HIS A 29 -2.28 -18.92 18.59
C HIS A 29 -2.25 -17.52 19.24
N HIS A 30 -1.08 -17.10 19.67
CA HIS A 30 -0.81 -15.79 20.30
C HIS A 30 -1.55 -15.53 21.63
N SER A 31 -2.10 -16.55 22.27
CA SER A 31 -2.80 -16.44 23.57
C SER A 31 -1.82 -16.37 24.74
N PRO A 32 -1.78 -15.26 25.52
CA PRO A 32 -0.98 -15.18 26.75
C PRO A 32 -1.29 -16.26 27.78
N ALA A 33 -2.56 -16.62 27.96
CA ALA A 33 -2.97 -17.64 28.91
C ALA A 33 -2.47 -19.03 28.46
N CYS A 34 -2.59 -19.36 27.16
CA CYS A 34 -2.01 -20.60 26.63
C CYS A 34 -0.48 -20.65 26.84
N ALA A 35 0.22 -19.56 26.56
CA ALA A 35 1.67 -19.45 26.78
C ALA A 35 2.05 -19.62 28.27
N PHE A 36 1.29 -19.02 29.17
CA PHE A 36 1.49 -19.12 30.61
C PHE A 36 1.36 -20.56 31.10
N HIS A 37 0.28 -21.24 30.70
CA HIS A 37 0.06 -22.64 31.10
C HIS A 37 1.00 -23.61 30.41
N LEU A 38 1.38 -23.37 29.16
CA LEU A 38 2.36 -24.16 28.45
C LEU A 38 3.73 -24.11 29.12
N ARG A 39 4.19 -22.94 29.54
CA ARG A 39 5.45 -22.78 30.28
C ARG A 39 5.44 -23.59 31.56
N ARG A 40 4.34 -23.57 32.31
CA ARG A 40 4.15 -24.41 33.53
C ARG A 40 4.12 -25.89 33.19
N ALA A 41 3.44 -26.28 32.10
CA ALA A 41 3.38 -27.68 31.67
C ALA A 41 4.76 -28.19 31.28
N ILE A 42 5.58 -27.45 30.54
CA ILE A 42 6.95 -27.82 30.19
C ILE A 42 7.80 -28.01 31.45
N GLY A 43 7.71 -27.09 32.41
CA GLY A 43 8.44 -27.16 33.69
C GLY A 43 8.10 -28.40 34.51
N ARG A 44 6.81 -28.79 34.53
CA ARG A 44 6.33 -29.94 35.30
C ARG A 44 6.51 -31.27 34.55
N TYR A 45 6.15 -31.29 33.25
CA TYR A 45 6.24 -32.49 32.44
C TYR A 45 7.70 -32.89 32.15
N ARG A 46 8.59 -31.93 31.95
CA ARG A 46 9.99 -32.13 31.58
C ARG A 46 10.16 -33.06 30.37
N PRO A 47 9.70 -32.63 29.20
CA PRO A 47 9.74 -33.45 28.00
C PRO A 47 11.16 -33.73 27.53
N ASP A 48 11.37 -34.86 26.85
CA ASP A 48 12.61 -35.22 26.17
C ASP A 48 12.64 -34.66 24.73
N CYS A 49 11.44 -34.33 24.20
CA CYS A 49 11.27 -33.72 22.90
C CYS A 49 10.00 -32.86 22.89
N ILE A 50 10.06 -31.70 22.20
CA ILE A 50 8.91 -30.81 21.98
C ILE A 50 8.62 -30.75 20.49
N LEU A 51 7.36 -31.06 20.14
CA LEU A 51 6.86 -30.97 18.76
C LEU A 51 5.89 -29.81 18.66
N VAL A 52 6.08 -28.96 17.71
CA VAL A 52 5.30 -27.72 17.54
C VAL A 52 4.64 -27.70 16.18
N GLU A 53 3.36 -27.29 16.12
CA GLU A 53 2.72 -27.00 14.85
C GLU A 53 3.48 -25.87 14.14
N GLY A 54 3.96 -26.16 12.95
CA GLY A 54 4.72 -25.24 12.13
C GLY A 54 5.36 -25.98 10.96
N PRO A 55 5.75 -25.23 9.91
CA PRO A 55 6.19 -25.84 8.66
C PRO A 55 7.48 -26.63 8.83
N GLU A 56 7.45 -27.91 8.53
CA GLU A 56 8.59 -28.83 8.72
C GLU A 56 9.86 -28.35 8.00
N ASN A 57 9.72 -27.72 6.84
CA ASN A 57 10.85 -27.16 6.08
C ASN A 57 11.52 -25.95 6.76
N ALA A 58 10.93 -25.40 7.84
CA ALA A 58 11.53 -24.35 8.65
C ALA A 58 12.35 -24.89 9.86
N ASN A 59 12.45 -26.21 10.06
CA ASN A 59 13.22 -26.79 11.15
C ASN A 59 14.69 -26.25 11.24
N PRO A 60 15.43 -26.03 10.14
CA PRO A 60 16.77 -25.46 10.19
C PRO A 60 16.84 -24.03 10.75
N LEU A 61 15.70 -23.32 10.83
CA LEU A 61 15.60 -21.95 11.31
C LEU A 61 15.28 -21.85 12.81
N ILE A 62 14.93 -22.94 13.47
CA ILE A 62 14.63 -22.96 14.92
C ILE A 62 15.78 -22.37 15.75
N PRO A 63 17.06 -22.68 15.49
CA PRO A 63 18.15 -22.06 16.24
C PRO A 63 18.20 -20.53 16.13
N VAL A 64 17.85 -19.98 14.97
CA VAL A 64 17.78 -18.52 14.75
C VAL A 64 16.59 -17.90 15.50
N LEU A 65 15.43 -18.55 15.48
CA LEU A 65 14.23 -18.08 16.16
C LEU A 65 14.39 -18.13 17.69
N ALA A 66 15.00 -19.18 18.19
CA ALA A 66 15.20 -19.41 19.62
C ALA A 66 16.48 -18.74 20.19
N ASP A 67 17.29 -18.09 19.36
CA ASP A 67 18.49 -17.39 19.77
C ASP A 67 18.17 -16.28 20.79
N PRO A 68 18.95 -16.11 21.87
CA PRO A 68 18.75 -15.04 22.86
C PRO A 68 18.76 -13.63 22.30
N GLU A 69 19.48 -13.38 21.19
CA GLU A 69 19.52 -12.08 20.51
C GLU A 69 18.31 -11.86 19.59
N SER A 70 17.61 -12.94 19.24
CA SER A 70 16.36 -12.84 18.47
C SER A 70 15.20 -12.54 19.40
N HIS A 71 14.40 -11.53 19.06
CA HIS A 71 13.25 -11.11 19.87
C HIS A 71 12.03 -10.76 19.02
N PRO A 72 10.86 -11.26 19.38
CA PRO A 72 9.60 -10.97 18.70
C PRO A 72 9.22 -9.48 18.68
N PRO A 73 8.37 -9.06 17.75
CA PRO A 73 7.66 -9.88 16.75
C PRO A 73 8.58 -10.37 15.64
N LEU A 74 8.54 -11.68 15.38
CA LEU A 74 9.24 -12.33 14.29
C LEU A 74 8.23 -13.02 13.38
N ALA A 75 8.64 -13.41 12.19
CA ALA A 75 7.86 -14.32 11.37
C ALA A 75 8.76 -15.22 10.54
N LEU A 76 8.25 -16.42 10.22
CA LEU A 76 8.72 -17.16 9.07
C LEU A 76 7.94 -16.68 7.86
N TYR A 77 8.65 -16.29 6.83
CA TYR A 77 8.08 -15.93 5.54
C TYR A 77 8.29 -17.07 4.57
N TYR A 78 7.19 -17.60 4.05
CA TYR A 78 7.19 -18.62 3.03
C TYR A 78 6.86 -17.98 1.68
N SER A 79 7.63 -18.33 0.66
CA SER A 79 7.40 -17.94 -0.72
C SER A 79 7.51 -19.17 -1.63
N TYR A 80 6.52 -19.36 -2.49
CA TYR A 80 6.51 -20.39 -3.52
C TYR A 80 6.13 -19.77 -4.87
N ARG A 81 6.95 -20.02 -5.88
CA ARG A 81 6.68 -19.60 -7.25
C ARG A 81 6.20 -20.79 -8.08
N ASP A 82 4.94 -20.79 -8.44
CA ASP A 82 4.31 -21.86 -9.21
C ASP A 82 4.66 -21.78 -10.72
N SER A 83 5.95 -21.91 -11.03
CA SER A 83 6.42 -21.90 -12.43
C SER A 83 5.93 -23.10 -13.26
N ALA A 84 5.56 -24.20 -12.60
CA ALA A 84 5.06 -25.41 -13.21
C ALA A 84 3.54 -25.45 -13.39
N GLY A 85 2.81 -24.47 -12.82
CA GLY A 85 1.34 -24.44 -12.88
C GLY A 85 0.68 -25.59 -12.11
N LEU A 86 1.27 -26.00 -10.97
CA LEU A 86 0.76 -27.10 -10.16
C LEU A 86 -0.44 -26.71 -9.31
N LEU A 87 -0.50 -25.44 -8.92
CA LEU A 87 -1.57 -24.84 -8.11
C LEU A 87 -2.53 -24.00 -8.95
N SER A 88 -2.02 -23.26 -9.94
CA SER A 88 -2.81 -22.40 -10.83
C SER A 88 -2.23 -22.36 -12.23
N GLU A 89 -3.10 -22.36 -13.25
CA GLU A 89 -2.69 -22.19 -14.65
C GLU A 89 -2.02 -20.83 -14.89
N GLU A 90 -2.32 -19.82 -14.08
CA GLU A 90 -1.76 -18.46 -14.15
C GLU A 90 -0.33 -18.36 -13.62
N LYS A 91 0.23 -19.46 -13.08
CA LYS A 91 1.62 -19.52 -12.57
C LYS A 91 1.96 -18.44 -11.54
N GLU A 92 1.07 -18.25 -10.59
CA GLU A 92 1.17 -17.23 -9.55
C GLU A 92 2.28 -17.51 -8.53
N SER A 93 2.57 -16.52 -7.73
CA SER A 93 3.43 -16.64 -6.53
C SER A 93 2.58 -16.65 -5.28
N TYR A 94 2.79 -17.66 -4.43
CA TYR A 94 2.08 -17.84 -3.17
C TYR A 94 2.96 -17.44 -2.01
N LYS A 95 2.40 -16.74 -1.05
CA LYS A 95 3.09 -16.17 0.11
C LYS A 95 2.34 -16.50 1.37
N CYS A 96 3.09 -16.74 2.43
CA CYS A 96 2.50 -16.98 3.73
C CYS A 96 3.40 -16.47 4.84
N TYR A 97 2.80 -15.99 5.92
CA TYR A 97 3.49 -15.59 7.14
C TYR A 97 3.12 -16.54 8.28
N TYR A 98 4.12 -16.89 9.08
CA TYR A 98 3.93 -17.56 10.35
C TYR A 98 4.50 -16.67 11.45
N PRO A 99 3.71 -15.79 12.05
CA PRO A 99 4.17 -14.82 13.03
C PRO A 99 4.40 -15.46 14.40
N PHE A 100 5.37 -14.88 15.12
CA PHE A 100 5.68 -15.17 16.51
C PHE A 100 5.66 -13.86 17.30
N LEU A 101 4.82 -13.80 18.33
CA LEU A 101 4.84 -12.77 19.35
C LEU A 101 5.49 -13.32 20.62
N ASP A 102 5.85 -12.45 21.57
CA ASP A 102 6.40 -12.94 22.87
C ASP A 102 5.43 -13.87 23.61
N CYS A 103 4.14 -13.66 23.43
CA CYS A 103 3.07 -14.49 24.00
C CYS A 103 2.62 -15.65 23.10
N SER A 104 3.28 -15.91 21.97
CA SER A 104 2.92 -17.06 21.13
C SER A 104 3.35 -18.35 21.81
N PRO A 105 2.41 -19.28 22.10
CA PRO A 105 2.76 -20.54 22.74
C PRO A 105 3.83 -21.32 21.98
N GLU A 106 3.79 -21.28 20.64
CA GLU A 106 4.78 -21.91 19.79
C GLU A 106 6.17 -21.32 20.02
N TYR A 107 6.28 -19.98 20.12
CA TYR A 107 7.55 -19.31 20.41
C TYR A 107 8.06 -19.64 21.81
N ILE A 108 7.16 -19.70 22.80
CA ILE A 108 7.50 -20.15 24.16
C ILE A 108 8.03 -21.58 24.12
N ALA A 109 7.42 -22.47 23.35
CA ALA A 109 7.91 -23.86 23.20
C ALA A 109 9.34 -23.91 22.63
N LEU A 110 9.65 -23.10 21.61
CA LEU A 110 10.98 -23.01 21.02
C LEU A 110 12.02 -22.47 22.04
N ARG A 111 11.67 -21.40 22.75
CA ARG A 111 12.54 -20.79 23.76
C ARG A 111 12.84 -21.73 24.94
N GLU A 112 11.79 -22.31 25.54
CA GLU A 112 11.92 -23.25 26.67
C GLU A 112 12.68 -24.51 26.27
N ALA A 113 12.51 -25.00 25.03
CA ALA A 113 13.28 -26.11 24.51
C ALA A 113 14.78 -25.75 24.41
N ALA A 114 15.10 -24.61 23.83
CA ALA A 114 16.48 -24.14 23.69
C ALA A 114 17.16 -23.91 25.05
N GLU A 115 16.48 -23.27 25.99
CA GLU A 115 17.00 -23.02 27.36
C GLU A 115 17.25 -24.31 28.13
N ARG A 116 16.49 -25.39 27.88
CA ARG A 116 16.62 -26.69 28.52
C ARG A 116 17.52 -27.69 27.77
N GLY A 117 17.96 -27.31 26.56
CA GLY A 117 18.70 -28.21 25.68
C GLY A 117 17.86 -29.38 25.15
N VAL A 118 16.55 -29.25 25.07
CA VAL A 118 15.62 -30.28 24.60
C VAL A 118 15.41 -30.14 23.10
N PRO A 119 15.44 -31.22 22.30
CA PRO A 119 15.10 -31.19 20.89
C PRO A 119 13.72 -30.62 20.65
N CYS A 120 13.62 -29.65 19.72
CA CYS A 120 12.35 -29.06 19.29
C CYS A 120 12.24 -29.11 17.78
N ARG A 121 11.04 -29.47 17.26
CA ARG A 121 10.80 -29.58 15.82
C ARG A 121 9.42 -29.05 15.44
N PHE A 122 9.35 -28.37 14.29
CA PHE A 122 8.10 -28.18 13.57
C PHE A 122 7.71 -29.47 12.87
N ILE A 123 6.42 -29.82 12.94
CA ILE A 123 5.92 -31.13 12.51
C ILE A 123 4.79 -31.03 11.46
N ASP A 124 4.37 -29.84 11.06
CA ASP A 124 3.29 -29.70 10.10
C ASP A 124 3.80 -29.60 8.66
N LEU A 125 2.89 -29.75 7.72
CA LEU A 125 3.16 -29.62 6.29
C LEU A 125 3.69 -28.22 5.94
N PRO A 126 4.64 -28.12 5.00
CA PRO A 126 4.97 -26.84 4.38
C PRO A 126 3.73 -26.19 3.75
N TYR A 127 3.66 -24.88 3.75
CA TYR A 127 2.47 -24.14 3.28
C TYR A 127 2.04 -24.51 1.85
N GLY A 128 3.00 -24.69 0.93
CA GLY A 128 2.69 -25.09 -0.43
C GLY A 128 2.05 -26.48 -0.52
N GLU A 129 2.46 -27.41 0.35
CA GLU A 129 1.84 -28.75 0.41
C GLU A 129 0.43 -28.69 1.02
N ILE A 130 0.20 -27.75 1.96
CA ILE A 130 -1.16 -27.46 2.44
C ILE A 130 -2.03 -26.96 1.29
N LEU A 131 -1.51 -26.05 0.46
CA LEU A 131 -2.24 -25.56 -0.71
C LEU A 131 -2.58 -26.69 -1.70
N LEU A 132 -1.65 -27.61 -1.96
CA LEU A 132 -1.91 -28.81 -2.78
C LEU A 132 -3.00 -29.70 -2.18
N ALA A 133 -3.00 -29.87 -0.86
CA ALA A 133 -4.01 -30.68 -0.18
C ALA A 133 -5.41 -30.05 -0.20
N THR A 134 -5.50 -28.74 -0.42
CA THR A 134 -6.76 -27.97 -0.53
C THR A 134 -7.21 -27.78 -1.98
N ALA A 135 -6.50 -28.35 -2.96
CA ALA A 135 -6.61 -28.02 -4.39
C ALA A 135 -7.87 -28.51 -5.12
N ASP A 136 -8.90 -28.95 -4.44
CA ASP A 136 -10.20 -29.26 -5.07
C ASP A 136 -10.98 -28.00 -5.55
N GLY A 137 -10.25 -26.95 -5.92
CA GLY A 137 -10.71 -25.82 -6.73
C GLY A 137 -11.38 -24.65 -5.99
N SER A 138 -12.01 -24.82 -4.84
CA SER A 138 -12.72 -23.73 -4.15
C SER A 138 -12.03 -23.21 -2.88
N GLY A 139 -11.20 -24.00 -2.25
CA GLY A 139 -10.47 -23.62 -1.02
C GLY A 139 -9.18 -22.85 -1.25
N LEU A 140 -8.57 -22.99 -2.42
CA LEU A 140 -7.28 -22.39 -2.75
C LEU A 140 -7.28 -20.87 -2.69
N ARG A 141 -8.28 -20.22 -3.27
CA ARG A 141 -8.39 -18.75 -3.26
C ARG A 141 -8.59 -18.20 -1.87
N SER A 142 -9.47 -18.79 -1.05
CA SER A 142 -9.71 -18.27 0.30
C SER A 142 -8.48 -18.42 1.21
N ARG A 143 -7.67 -19.46 1.02
CA ARG A 143 -6.47 -19.69 1.82
C ARG A 143 -5.26 -18.89 1.33
N ALA A 144 -5.08 -18.76 0.03
CA ALA A 144 -4.06 -17.89 -0.56
C ALA A 144 -4.31 -16.42 -0.20
N GLU A 145 -5.57 -16.00 -0.07
CA GLU A 145 -5.96 -14.65 0.34
C GLU A 145 -5.69 -14.38 1.83
N ARG A 146 -5.71 -15.42 2.69
CA ARG A 146 -5.47 -15.25 4.15
C ARG A 146 -4.02 -14.97 4.50
N HIS A 147 -3.08 -15.35 3.68
CA HIS A 147 -1.63 -15.11 3.84
C HIS A 147 -1.04 -15.49 5.20
N ALA A 148 -1.71 -16.36 5.96
CA ALA A 148 -1.32 -16.77 7.29
C ALA A 148 -1.32 -18.28 7.44
N TYR A 149 -0.28 -18.81 8.08
CA TYR A 149 -0.12 -20.23 8.32
C TYR A 149 -0.98 -20.73 9.49
N ASN A 150 -0.93 -20.01 10.60
CA ASN A 150 -1.64 -20.31 11.84
C ASN A 150 -2.94 -19.49 11.91
N ASP A 151 -4.00 -20.02 11.35
CA ASP A 151 -5.30 -19.37 11.26
C ASP A 151 -6.29 -20.03 12.23
N ASP A 152 -6.76 -19.28 13.23
CA ASP A 152 -7.78 -19.70 14.19
C ASP A 152 -9.22 -19.52 13.68
N GLY A 153 -9.42 -19.28 12.39
CA GLY A 153 -10.73 -19.04 11.80
C GLY A 153 -11.72 -20.18 12.05
N LEU A 154 -11.26 -21.43 12.14
CA LEU A 154 -12.09 -22.58 12.48
C LEU A 154 -12.49 -22.60 13.96
N LEU A 155 -11.66 -22.06 14.86
CA LEU A 155 -11.99 -21.96 16.30
C LEU A 155 -13.00 -20.87 16.60
N SER A 156 -12.98 -19.77 15.85
CA SER A 156 -13.81 -18.58 16.05
C SER A 156 -15.08 -18.58 15.21
N GLY A 157 -15.04 -19.26 14.06
CA GLY A 157 -16.14 -19.32 13.11
C GLY A 157 -17.10 -20.48 13.41
N GLY A 158 -18.38 -20.25 13.18
CA GLY A 158 -19.37 -21.30 13.27
C GLY A 158 -20.56 -20.95 14.17
N ARG A 159 -21.63 -21.72 13.98
CA ARG A 159 -22.91 -21.51 14.71
C ARG A 159 -22.75 -21.69 16.21
N PHE A 160 -21.91 -22.65 16.63
CA PHE A 160 -21.68 -22.97 18.03
C PHE A 160 -21.04 -21.77 18.76
N ALA A 161 -19.98 -21.19 18.22
CA ALA A 161 -19.32 -20.02 18.78
C ALA A 161 -20.28 -18.82 18.87
N ALA A 162 -21.06 -18.57 17.81
CA ALA A 162 -22.04 -17.48 17.79
C ALA A 162 -23.14 -17.66 18.87
N LEU A 163 -23.68 -18.86 19.02
CA LEU A 163 -24.68 -19.15 20.04
C LEU A 163 -24.16 -18.99 21.48
N LEU A 164 -22.91 -19.36 21.70
CA LEU A 164 -22.30 -19.20 23.02
C LEU A 164 -22.01 -17.73 23.33
N CYS A 165 -21.57 -16.94 22.35
CA CYS A 165 -21.42 -15.50 22.51
C CYS A 165 -22.73 -14.83 22.87
N GLU A 166 -23.82 -15.20 22.18
CA GLU A 166 -25.17 -14.72 22.50
C GLU A 166 -25.61 -15.09 23.92
N LYS A 167 -25.48 -16.36 24.31
CA LYS A 167 -25.81 -16.83 25.66
C LYS A 167 -24.96 -16.20 26.77
N ALA A 168 -23.67 -15.95 26.48
CA ALA A 168 -22.74 -15.31 27.39
C ALA A 168 -22.94 -13.78 27.49
N GLY A 169 -23.78 -13.20 26.62
CA GLY A 169 -24.01 -11.76 26.57
C GLY A 169 -22.79 -10.95 26.16
N VAL A 170 -21.90 -11.52 25.34
CA VAL A 170 -20.67 -10.86 24.83
C VAL A 170 -20.81 -10.45 23.36
N ARG A 171 -20.06 -9.42 22.94
CA ARG A 171 -20.18 -8.81 21.62
C ARG A 171 -19.58 -9.66 20.49
N SER A 172 -18.57 -10.47 20.82
CA SER A 172 -17.80 -11.22 19.83
C SER A 172 -17.14 -12.46 20.46
N PHE A 173 -16.64 -13.35 19.59
CA PHE A 173 -15.81 -14.46 20.02
C PHE A 173 -14.56 -14.00 20.77
N GLU A 174 -13.95 -12.89 20.36
CA GLU A 174 -12.74 -12.36 21.00
C GLU A 174 -13.03 -11.93 22.46
N GLU A 175 -14.18 -11.28 22.73
CA GLU A 175 -14.61 -10.94 24.08
C GLU A 175 -14.98 -12.19 24.90
N PHE A 176 -15.57 -13.21 24.26
CA PHE A 176 -15.83 -14.50 24.89
C PHE A 176 -14.53 -15.17 25.31
N TRP A 177 -13.55 -15.22 24.38
CA TRP A 177 -12.25 -15.80 24.64
C TRP A 177 -11.53 -15.07 25.78
N GLU A 178 -11.50 -13.74 25.75
CA GLU A 178 -10.89 -12.94 26.81
C GLU A 178 -11.49 -13.23 28.17
N LYS A 179 -12.83 -13.29 28.28
CA LYS A 179 -13.51 -13.55 29.55
C LYS A 179 -13.19 -14.92 30.11
N TYR A 180 -13.30 -15.96 29.30
CA TYR A 180 -13.30 -17.35 29.79
C TYR A 180 -11.94 -18.06 29.72
N PHE A 181 -11.09 -17.67 28.78
CA PHE A 181 -9.77 -18.32 28.59
C PHE A 181 -8.62 -17.41 28.96
N GLU A 182 -8.64 -16.13 28.65
CA GLU A 182 -7.53 -15.25 28.97
C GLU A 182 -7.56 -14.79 30.43
N ILE A 183 -8.67 -14.21 30.91
CA ILE A 183 -8.75 -13.68 32.29
C ILE A 183 -9.01 -14.80 33.30
N ARG A 184 -10.15 -15.50 33.16
CA ARG A 184 -10.51 -16.59 34.09
C ARG A 184 -9.56 -17.76 33.98
N GLY A 185 -8.98 -18.00 32.79
CA GLY A 185 -8.01 -19.07 32.57
C GLY A 185 -6.80 -19.01 33.51
N LEU A 186 -6.34 -17.79 33.83
CA LEU A 186 -5.18 -17.59 34.72
C LEU A 186 -5.40 -18.05 36.17
N SER A 187 -6.63 -18.09 36.65
CA SER A 187 -6.96 -18.55 37.98
C SER A 187 -7.13 -20.09 38.07
N LEU A 188 -7.14 -20.79 36.91
CA LEU A 188 -7.23 -22.23 36.84
C LEU A 188 -5.87 -22.91 37.04
N SER A 189 -5.88 -24.20 37.48
CA SER A 189 -4.72 -25.07 37.34
C SER A 189 -4.45 -25.33 35.84
N THR A 190 -3.23 -25.74 35.50
CA THR A 190 -2.87 -26.06 34.12
C THR A 190 -3.74 -27.18 33.56
N GLU A 191 -4.05 -28.19 34.38
CA GLU A 191 -4.91 -29.31 34.01
C GLU A 191 -6.33 -28.85 33.70
N GLU A 192 -6.93 -28.04 34.57
CA GLU A 192 -8.29 -27.50 34.37
C GLU A 192 -8.36 -26.62 33.13
N PHE A 193 -7.36 -25.75 32.92
CA PHE A 193 -7.28 -24.89 31.74
C PHE A 193 -7.24 -25.72 30.46
N VAL A 194 -6.35 -26.72 30.39
CA VAL A 194 -6.19 -27.54 29.17
C VAL A 194 -7.45 -28.39 28.91
N VAL A 195 -8.06 -28.94 29.93
CA VAL A 195 -9.33 -29.70 29.81
C VAL A 195 -10.44 -28.79 29.28
N GLN A 196 -10.55 -27.58 29.83
CA GLN A 196 -11.55 -26.58 29.36
C GLN A 196 -11.32 -26.18 27.91
N LEU A 197 -10.06 -25.93 27.53
CA LEU A 197 -9.69 -25.56 26.15
C LEU A 197 -9.94 -26.72 25.20
N HIS A 198 -9.57 -27.95 25.61
CA HIS A 198 -9.81 -29.12 24.79
C HIS A 198 -11.30 -29.39 24.56
N ALA A 199 -12.14 -29.22 25.60
CA ALA A 199 -13.60 -29.36 25.47
C ALA A 199 -14.18 -28.35 24.48
N TRP A 200 -13.70 -27.09 24.49
CA TRP A 200 -14.06 -26.08 23.49
C TRP A 200 -13.69 -26.54 22.08
N CYS A 201 -12.42 -26.88 21.87
CA CYS A 201 -11.88 -27.28 20.56
C CYS A 201 -12.59 -28.52 20.00
N LEU A 202 -12.87 -29.51 20.86
CA LEU A 202 -13.63 -30.72 20.51
C LEU A 202 -15.05 -30.36 20.04
N SER A 203 -15.75 -29.49 20.78
CA SER A 203 -17.11 -29.09 20.44
C SER A 203 -17.17 -28.39 19.07
N VAL A 204 -16.22 -27.48 18.81
CA VAL A 204 -16.12 -26.81 17.50
C VAL A 204 -15.76 -27.80 16.40
N ARG A 205 -14.86 -28.75 16.67
CA ARG A 205 -14.45 -29.79 15.72
C ARG A 205 -15.62 -30.68 15.31
N GLN A 206 -16.44 -31.11 16.26
CA GLN A 206 -17.61 -31.97 16.01
C GLN A 206 -18.68 -31.27 15.17
N GLU A 207 -18.84 -29.96 15.30
CA GLU A 207 -19.75 -29.14 14.49
C GLU A 207 -19.21 -28.85 13.08
N THR A 208 -17.92 -29.07 12.80
CA THR A 208 -17.31 -28.76 11.53
C THR A 208 -17.53 -29.92 10.53
N PRO A 209 -18.21 -29.67 9.38
CA PRO A 209 -18.45 -30.70 8.38
C PRO A 209 -17.13 -31.29 7.82
N ARG A 210 -17.12 -32.61 7.56
CA ARG A 210 -15.92 -33.28 7.03
C ARG A 210 -15.42 -32.68 5.70
N GLU A 211 -16.33 -32.24 4.84
CA GLU A 211 -16.01 -31.57 3.59
C GLU A 211 -15.25 -30.25 3.83
N GLN A 212 -15.58 -29.54 4.90
CA GLN A 212 -14.84 -28.34 5.29
C GLN A 212 -13.43 -28.70 5.79
N LEU A 213 -13.28 -29.78 6.57
CA LEU A 213 -11.98 -30.25 7.02
C LEU A 213 -11.04 -30.62 5.86
N ILE A 214 -11.59 -31.27 4.83
CA ILE A 214 -10.85 -31.57 3.60
C ILE A 214 -10.47 -30.26 2.89
N ARG A 215 -11.44 -29.38 2.67
CA ARG A 215 -11.23 -28.11 1.97
C ARG A 215 -10.19 -27.21 2.64
N GLU A 216 -10.15 -27.21 3.96
CA GLU A 216 -9.16 -26.45 4.74
C GLU A 216 -7.83 -27.20 4.90
N GLY A 217 -7.68 -28.41 4.37
CA GLY A 217 -6.49 -29.23 4.44
C GLY A 217 -6.19 -29.81 5.83
N CYS A 218 -7.16 -29.79 6.76
CA CYS A 218 -6.98 -30.24 8.13
C CYS A 218 -6.58 -31.72 8.19
N LEU A 219 -7.26 -32.59 7.42
CA LEU A 219 -6.99 -34.04 7.44
C LEU A 219 -5.57 -34.38 6.95
N ALA A 220 -5.08 -33.68 5.92
CA ALA A 220 -3.73 -33.87 5.40
C ALA A 220 -2.67 -33.46 6.43
N ARG A 221 -2.86 -32.29 7.05
CA ARG A 221 -1.97 -31.76 8.11
C ARG A 221 -1.92 -32.70 9.31
N GLU A 222 -3.08 -33.14 9.80
CA GLU A 222 -3.21 -34.03 10.95
C GLU A 222 -2.58 -35.40 10.71
N ALA A 223 -2.81 -36.01 9.53
CA ALA A 223 -2.16 -37.27 9.16
C ALA A 223 -0.63 -37.12 9.10
N HIS A 224 -0.12 -36.01 8.57
CA HIS A 224 1.31 -35.73 8.53
C HIS A 224 1.87 -35.55 9.94
N MET A 225 1.28 -34.66 10.74
CA MET A 225 1.70 -34.39 12.12
C MET A 225 1.66 -35.68 12.98
N ALA A 226 0.58 -36.46 12.89
CA ALA A 226 0.45 -37.72 13.63
C ALA A 226 1.54 -38.74 13.26
N ARG A 227 2.02 -38.77 12.03
CA ARG A 227 3.16 -39.58 11.62
C ARG A 227 4.44 -39.07 12.30
N ARG A 228 4.70 -37.77 12.33
CA ARG A 228 5.87 -37.17 12.98
C ARG A 228 5.86 -37.40 14.50
N ILE A 229 4.68 -37.34 15.10
CA ILE A 229 4.51 -37.64 16.54
C ILE A 229 4.89 -39.11 16.83
N ARG A 230 4.41 -40.07 16.01
CA ARG A 230 4.75 -41.48 16.17
C ARG A 230 6.25 -41.73 16.03
N GLU A 231 6.88 -41.13 15.00
CA GLU A 231 8.34 -41.22 14.80
C GLU A 231 9.13 -40.68 16.03
N ALA A 232 8.66 -39.59 16.62
CA ALA A 232 9.28 -39.05 17.85
C ALA A 232 9.07 -39.96 19.06
N MET A 233 7.91 -40.56 19.24
CA MET A 233 7.61 -41.48 20.32
C MET A 233 8.44 -42.77 20.24
N GLU A 234 8.91 -43.18 19.09
CA GLU A 234 9.84 -44.29 18.93
C GLU A 234 11.25 -43.95 19.49
N THR A 235 11.59 -42.67 19.55
CA THR A 235 12.93 -42.19 19.92
C THR A 235 13.00 -41.63 21.33
N TYR A 236 11.93 -40.96 21.79
CA TYR A 236 11.87 -40.20 23.03
C TYR A 236 10.85 -40.76 23.98
N GLY A 237 11.18 -40.78 25.27
CA GLY A 237 10.32 -41.36 26.33
C GLY A 237 9.16 -40.41 26.71
N ARG A 238 9.34 -39.09 26.59
CA ARG A 238 8.36 -38.08 26.97
C ARG A 238 8.26 -37.01 25.87
N VAL A 239 7.22 -37.05 25.09
CA VAL A 239 6.99 -36.15 23.97
C VAL A 239 5.90 -35.14 24.35
N LEU A 240 6.20 -33.85 24.23
CA LEU A 240 5.18 -32.79 24.33
C LEU A 240 4.81 -32.32 22.94
N VAL A 241 3.51 -32.29 22.62
CA VAL A 241 2.96 -31.88 21.34
C VAL A 241 2.18 -30.58 21.55
N VAL A 242 2.60 -29.51 20.92
CA VAL A 242 2.01 -28.16 20.98
C VAL A 242 1.40 -27.82 19.62
N THR A 243 0.09 -27.86 19.53
CA THR A 243 -0.62 -27.59 18.27
C THR A 243 -1.87 -26.75 18.52
N GLY A 244 -2.35 -26.06 17.49
CA GLY A 244 -3.66 -25.42 17.54
C GLY A 244 -4.72 -26.41 18.02
N GLY A 245 -5.50 -26.00 19.00
CA GLY A 245 -6.41 -26.90 19.71
C GLY A 245 -7.43 -27.58 18.79
N PHE A 246 -7.75 -26.97 17.67
CA PHE A 246 -8.63 -27.55 16.67
C PHE A 246 -8.10 -28.90 16.09
N HIS A 247 -6.77 -29.02 15.97
CA HIS A 247 -6.15 -30.23 15.43
C HIS A 247 -5.97 -31.35 16.46
N THR A 248 -6.02 -31.05 17.75
CA THR A 248 -5.69 -32.03 18.81
C THR A 248 -6.55 -33.30 18.71
N TRP A 249 -7.84 -33.18 18.43
CA TRP A 249 -8.71 -34.35 18.25
C TRP A 249 -8.31 -35.19 17.02
N GLY A 250 -8.04 -34.54 15.88
CA GLY A 250 -7.62 -35.22 14.66
C GLY A 250 -6.27 -35.91 14.79
N LEU A 251 -5.37 -35.38 15.64
CA LEU A 251 -4.07 -36.01 15.93
C LEU A 251 -4.19 -37.30 16.75
N LEU A 252 -5.20 -37.36 17.60
CA LEU A 252 -5.47 -38.55 18.41
C LEU A 252 -6.26 -39.62 17.62
N HIS A 253 -7.02 -39.16 16.62
CA HIS A 253 -7.83 -40.00 15.74
C HIS A 253 -7.53 -39.70 14.27
N PRO A 254 -6.26 -39.91 13.82
CA PRO A 254 -5.86 -39.49 12.50
C PRO A 254 -6.57 -40.30 11.41
N GLU A 255 -7.17 -39.63 10.45
CA GLU A 255 -7.69 -40.25 9.25
C GLU A 255 -6.54 -40.56 8.26
N PRO A 256 -6.58 -41.68 7.54
CA PRO A 256 -5.59 -41.94 6.51
C PRO A 256 -5.61 -40.85 5.44
N TRP A 257 -4.46 -40.31 5.10
CA TRP A 257 -4.26 -39.38 4.02
C TRP A 257 -3.00 -39.73 3.24
N GLU A 258 -3.13 -39.89 1.95
CA GLU A 258 -2.00 -40.09 1.07
C GLU A 258 -1.70 -38.80 0.28
N PRO A 259 -0.45 -38.29 0.32
CA PRO A 259 -0.07 -37.13 -0.44
C PRO A 259 -0.11 -37.43 -1.94
N GLY A 260 -0.97 -36.77 -2.69
CA GLY A 260 -1.13 -36.99 -4.12
C GLY A 260 0.01 -36.42 -4.96
N ARG A 261 0.55 -35.26 -4.58
CA ARG A 261 1.64 -34.55 -5.27
C ARG A 261 2.51 -33.84 -4.26
N SER A 262 3.79 -33.60 -4.61
CA SER A 262 4.70 -32.77 -3.84
C SER A 262 5.19 -31.61 -4.72
N LEU A 263 5.45 -30.45 -4.10
CA LEU A 263 6.03 -29.32 -4.80
C LEU A 263 7.55 -29.47 -4.93
N PRO A 264 8.14 -28.94 -6.02
CA PRO A 264 9.59 -28.88 -6.17
C PRO A 264 10.22 -28.11 -5.01
N LYS A 265 11.20 -28.71 -4.34
CA LYS A 265 11.86 -28.10 -3.17
C LYS A 265 12.58 -26.81 -3.52
N ASP A 266 13.17 -26.74 -4.71
CA ASP A 266 13.93 -25.56 -5.18
C ASP A 266 13.06 -24.34 -5.49
N ALA A 267 11.75 -24.54 -5.64
CA ALA A 267 10.78 -23.47 -5.89
C ALA A 267 10.20 -22.89 -4.59
N GLN A 268 10.53 -23.48 -3.44
CA GLN A 268 10.02 -23.09 -2.12
C GLN A 268 11.11 -22.43 -1.30
N GLY A 269 10.84 -21.24 -0.77
CA GLY A 269 11.72 -20.51 0.15
C GLY A 269 11.06 -20.27 1.49
N VAL A 270 11.80 -20.53 2.59
CA VAL A 270 11.40 -20.16 3.95
C VAL A 270 12.49 -19.32 4.57
N TYR A 271 12.13 -18.17 5.10
CA TYR A 271 13.07 -17.18 5.61
C TYR A 271 12.61 -16.63 6.95
N PRO A 272 13.52 -16.49 7.94
CA PRO A 272 13.21 -15.76 9.16
C PRO A 272 13.21 -14.25 8.83
N MET A 273 12.27 -13.52 9.39
CA MET A 273 12.20 -12.09 9.19
C MET A 273 11.76 -11.36 10.44
N ARG A 274 12.18 -10.10 10.58
CA ARG A 274 11.61 -9.19 11.56
C ARG A 274 10.16 -8.90 11.21
N TYR A 275 9.33 -8.87 12.21
CA TYR A 275 7.90 -8.57 12.04
C TYR A 275 7.51 -7.38 12.91
N SER A 276 6.28 -6.88 12.81
CA SER A 276 5.79 -5.79 13.66
C SER A 276 4.48 -6.16 14.33
N LEU A 277 4.23 -5.60 15.50
CA LEU A 277 2.93 -5.75 16.18
C LEU A 277 1.78 -5.24 15.28
N GLU A 278 2.01 -4.16 14.53
CA GLU A 278 1.01 -3.65 13.58
C GLU A 278 0.65 -4.67 12.49
N ALA A 279 1.63 -5.40 11.97
CA ALA A 279 1.39 -6.42 10.96
C ALA A 279 0.75 -7.69 11.55
N ALA A 280 0.95 -7.95 12.84
CA ALA A 280 0.32 -9.05 13.58
C ALA A 280 -1.12 -8.73 14.04
N ASP A 281 -1.58 -7.49 13.89
CA ASP A 281 -2.93 -7.10 14.30
C ASP A 281 -3.98 -7.68 13.34
N ALA A 282 -4.78 -8.62 13.83
CA ALA A 282 -5.84 -9.28 13.08
C ALA A 282 -6.89 -8.32 12.50
N LEU A 283 -7.07 -7.14 13.09
CA LEU A 283 -8.00 -6.12 12.62
C LEU A 283 -7.52 -5.40 11.35
N ARG A 284 -6.26 -5.58 10.94
CA ARG A 284 -5.65 -4.88 9.79
C ARG A 284 -5.40 -5.76 8.57
N GLY A 285 -6.01 -6.94 8.49
CA GLY A 285 -6.05 -7.72 7.26
C GLY A 285 -5.17 -8.96 7.22
N TYR A 286 -4.48 -9.31 8.31
CA TYR A 286 -3.81 -10.60 8.44
C TYR A 286 -4.62 -11.48 9.40
N ALA A 287 -5.17 -12.58 8.89
CA ALA A 287 -6.07 -13.45 9.66
C ALA A 287 -5.40 -14.22 10.81
N SER A 288 -4.09 -14.07 10.99
CA SER A 288 -3.35 -14.72 12.06
C SER A 288 -2.98 -13.72 13.14
N GLY A 289 -3.64 -13.78 14.24
CA GLY A 289 -3.28 -12.96 15.39
C GLY A 289 -4.47 -12.62 16.26
N MET A 290 -4.19 -12.22 17.47
CA MET A 290 -5.20 -11.60 18.33
C MET A 290 -5.37 -10.13 17.94
N PRO A 291 -6.58 -9.56 18.07
CA PRO A 291 -6.74 -8.12 17.91
C PRO A 291 -5.93 -7.39 18.99
N CYS A 292 -5.41 -6.21 18.66
CA CYS A 292 -4.69 -5.39 19.62
C CYS A 292 -3.44 -6.07 20.22
N PRO A 293 -2.48 -6.54 19.41
CA PRO A 293 -1.35 -7.32 19.88
C PRO A 293 -0.45 -6.61 20.90
N GLY A 294 -0.40 -5.27 20.86
CA GLY A 294 0.34 -4.49 21.87
C GLY A 294 -0.28 -4.57 23.27
N TYR A 295 -1.60 -4.77 23.33
CA TYR A 295 -2.29 -5.00 24.60
C TYR A 295 -1.88 -6.34 25.22
N TYR A 296 -1.99 -7.42 24.45
CA TYR A 296 -1.63 -8.76 24.94
C TYR A 296 -0.13 -8.93 25.15
N ASP A 297 0.69 -8.20 24.41
CA ASP A 297 2.12 -8.10 24.68
C ASP A 297 2.41 -7.45 26.04
N ALA A 298 1.68 -6.41 26.40
CA ALA A 298 1.80 -5.79 27.72
C ALA A 298 1.31 -6.73 28.85
N VAL A 299 0.20 -7.43 28.65
CA VAL A 299 -0.30 -8.45 29.58
C VAL A 299 0.72 -9.57 29.77
N TRP A 300 1.30 -10.07 28.65
CA TRP A 300 2.33 -11.12 28.71
C TRP A 300 3.56 -10.68 29.51
N ARG A 301 4.05 -9.46 29.33
CA ARG A 301 5.20 -8.95 30.09
C ARG A 301 4.93 -8.92 31.58
N LEU A 302 3.70 -8.60 31.98
CA LEU A 302 3.29 -8.66 33.39
C LEU A 302 3.19 -10.10 33.89
N LEU A 303 2.65 -11.03 33.11
CA LEU A 303 2.59 -12.46 33.43
C LEU A 303 3.97 -13.13 33.53
N ALA A 304 4.92 -12.67 32.75
CA ALA A 304 6.28 -13.17 32.78
C ALA A 304 7.14 -12.58 33.91
N SER A 305 6.64 -11.58 34.65
CA SER A 305 7.30 -10.99 35.81
C SER A 305 7.23 -11.90 37.04
N GLU A 306 8.04 -11.62 38.04
CA GLU A 306 8.11 -12.44 39.29
C GLU A 306 6.82 -12.34 40.13
N GLU A 307 6.04 -11.25 39.97
CA GLU A 307 4.80 -11.01 40.75
C GLU A 307 3.62 -10.70 39.81
N PRO A 308 2.99 -11.71 39.22
CA PRO A 308 1.90 -11.50 38.25
C PRO A 308 0.56 -11.26 38.97
N GLU A 309 0.43 -10.29 39.86
CA GLU A 309 -0.85 -9.92 40.46
C GLU A 309 -1.67 -9.06 39.49
N LEU A 310 -2.90 -9.53 39.15
CA LEU A 310 -3.89 -8.84 38.35
C LEU A 310 -3.32 -8.21 37.04
N PRO A 311 -2.75 -9.01 36.14
CA PRO A 311 -2.02 -8.48 34.98
C PRO A 311 -2.89 -7.66 34.03
N TYR A 312 -4.18 -7.98 33.89
CA TYR A 312 -5.11 -7.23 33.06
C TYR A 312 -5.48 -5.88 33.67
N ASP A 313 -5.73 -5.83 34.98
CA ASP A 313 -6.01 -4.59 35.71
C ASP A 313 -4.84 -3.62 35.60
N ARG A 314 -3.61 -4.13 35.78
CA ARG A 314 -2.39 -3.34 35.66
C ARG A 314 -2.16 -2.85 34.23
N ALA A 315 -2.32 -3.71 33.23
CA ALA A 315 -2.20 -3.32 31.82
C ALA A 315 -3.19 -2.19 31.50
N ASN A 316 -4.44 -2.31 31.92
CA ASN A 316 -5.46 -1.27 31.70
C ASN A 316 -5.06 0.06 32.30
N LEU A 317 -4.54 0.09 33.52
CA LEU A 317 -4.03 1.30 34.13
C LEU A 317 -2.89 1.93 33.32
N ASP A 318 -1.93 1.12 32.86
CA ASP A 318 -0.80 1.59 32.06
C ASP A 318 -1.27 2.17 30.72
N PHE A 319 -2.26 1.56 30.06
CA PHE A 319 -2.85 2.08 28.82
C PHE A 319 -3.63 3.38 29.05
N LEU A 320 -4.46 3.48 30.10
CA LEU A 320 -5.18 4.71 30.43
C LEU A 320 -4.22 5.88 30.65
N VAL A 321 -3.20 5.66 31.47
CA VAL A 321 -2.15 6.67 31.71
C VAL A 321 -1.39 7.00 30.41
N GLY A 322 -1.12 6.00 29.58
CA GLY A 322 -0.46 6.17 28.28
C GLY A 322 -1.26 7.07 27.34
N VAL A 323 -2.55 6.79 27.18
CA VAL A 323 -3.48 7.60 26.37
C VAL A 323 -3.58 9.02 26.93
N GLY A 324 -3.79 9.17 28.23
CA GLY A 324 -3.87 10.47 28.86
C GLY A 324 -2.61 11.31 28.67
N ARG A 325 -1.44 10.70 28.78
CA ARG A 325 -0.15 11.36 28.55
C ARG A 325 0.01 11.80 27.09
N ALA A 326 -0.38 10.96 26.14
CA ALA A 326 -0.30 11.29 24.71
C ALA A 326 -1.24 12.44 24.35
N LEU A 327 -2.48 12.39 24.79
CA LEU A 327 -3.48 13.44 24.55
C LEU A 327 -3.04 14.80 25.14
N ARG A 328 -2.50 14.80 26.36
CA ARG A 328 -1.98 16.04 26.95
C ARG A 328 -0.82 16.65 26.16
N ARG A 329 0.04 15.83 25.53
CA ARG A 329 1.10 16.30 24.62
C ARG A 329 0.56 16.94 23.35
N GLU A 330 -0.60 16.48 22.89
CA GLU A 330 -1.31 17.06 21.74
C GLU A 330 -2.15 18.29 22.12
N GLY A 331 -2.16 18.69 23.39
CA GLY A 331 -2.88 19.87 23.87
C GLY A 331 -4.31 19.61 24.32
N PHE A 332 -4.75 18.35 24.41
CA PHE A 332 -6.07 18.02 24.94
C PHE A 332 -6.11 18.22 26.46
N SER A 333 -7.21 18.81 26.94
CA SER A 333 -7.47 18.97 28.37
C SER A 333 -8.02 17.67 28.94
N LEU A 334 -7.15 16.81 29.48
CA LEU A 334 -7.50 15.60 30.19
C LEU A 334 -6.88 15.64 31.59
N ALA A 335 -7.72 15.57 32.62
CA ALA A 335 -7.30 15.61 34.01
C ALA A 335 -6.97 14.20 34.54
N ALA A 336 -6.18 14.10 35.60
CA ALA A 336 -5.92 12.84 36.29
C ALA A 336 -7.20 12.19 36.83
N SER A 337 -8.19 13.02 37.19
CA SER A 337 -9.52 12.52 37.59
C SER A 337 -10.23 11.75 36.49
N ASP A 338 -10.04 12.13 35.20
CA ASP A 338 -10.63 11.41 34.08
C ASP A 338 -10.03 10.00 33.98
N GLU A 339 -8.70 9.84 34.19
CA GLU A 339 -8.00 8.56 34.22
C GLU A 339 -8.49 7.68 35.38
N ILE A 340 -8.66 8.26 36.59
CA ILE A 340 -9.21 7.57 37.76
C ILE A 340 -10.64 7.10 37.48
N CYS A 341 -11.50 7.98 36.96
CA CYS A 341 -12.86 7.62 36.62
C CYS A 341 -12.94 6.53 35.57
N ALA A 342 -12.06 6.57 34.56
CA ALA A 342 -11.99 5.53 33.53
C ALA A 342 -11.59 4.18 34.14
N MET A 343 -10.61 4.14 35.04
CA MET A 343 -10.20 2.89 35.69
C MET A 343 -11.30 2.30 36.58
N GLU A 344 -11.96 3.15 37.39
CA GLU A 344 -13.08 2.72 38.21
C GLU A 344 -14.28 2.24 37.37
N LEU A 345 -14.54 2.92 36.23
CA LEU A 345 -15.58 2.48 35.30
C LEU A 345 -15.22 1.12 34.69
N ALA A 346 -13.97 0.92 34.25
CA ALA A 346 -13.52 -0.37 33.71
C ALA A 346 -13.71 -1.50 34.72
N ARG A 347 -13.32 -1.29 35.97
CA ARG A 347 -13.55 -2.28 37.08
C ARG A 347 -15.03 -2.52 37.34
N GLY A 348 -15.85 -1.46 37.37
CA GLY A 348 -17.28 -1.58 37.52
C GLY A 348 -17.93 -2.38 36.37
N LEU A 349 -17.55 -2.13 35.16
CA LEU A 349 -18.02 -2.87 33.99
C LEU A 349 -17.56 -4.34 34.01
N ALA A 350 -16.34 -4.62 34.45
CA ALA A 350 -15.86 -5.99 34.65
C ALA A 350 -16.71 -6.74 35.66
N GLY A 351 -17.02 -6.11 36.79
CA GLY A 351 -17.92 -6.70 37.80
C GLY A 351 -19.32 -6.97 37.25
N LEU A 352 -19.90 -6.03 36.48
CA LEU A 352 -21.22 -6.21 35.84
C LEU A 352 -21.21 -7.34 34.79
N ARG A 353 -20.08 -7.58 34.15
CA ARG A 353 -19.89 -8.63 33.15
C ARG A 353 -19.34 -9.93 33.74
N GLU A 354 -19.28 -10.03 35.06
CA GLU A 354 -18.76 -11.21 35.77
C GLU A 354 -17.33 -11.61 35.32
N LYS A 355 -16.47 -10.61 35.09
CA LYS A 355 -15.05 -10.78 34.86
C LYS A 355 -14.26 -10.54 36.14
N GLU A 356 -13.21 -11.32 36.36
CA GLU A 356 -12.34 -11.20 37.54
C GLU A 356 -11.48 -9.94 37.50
N GLN A 357 -11.15 -9.48 36.28
CA GLN A 357 -10.37 -8.28 35.99
C GLN A 357 -10.98 -7.56 34.77
N PRO A 358 -10.83 -6.21 34.66
CA PRO A 358 -11.19 -5.51 33.44
C PRO A 358 -10.25 -5.92 32.30
N GLY A 359 -10.82 -6.28 31.15
CA GLY A 359 -10.08 -6.63 29.96
C GLY A 359 -10.02 -5.48 28.93
N LEU A 360 -9.68 -5.84 27.69
CA LEU A 360 -9.59 -4.93 26.56
C LEU A 360 -10.91 -4.18 26.31
N TYR A 361 -12.02 -4.87 26.40
CA TYR A 361 -13.34 -4.29 26.08
C TYR A 361 -13.81 -3.31 27.15
N GLU A 362 -13.52 -3.54 28.42
CA GLU A 362 -13.80 -2.62 29.51
C GLU A 362 -12.92 -1.37 29.40
N LEU A 363 -11.66 -1.54 29.00
CA LEU A 363 -10.75 -0.42 28.71
C LEU A 363 -11.28 0.47 27.59
N GLN A 364 -11.73 -0.13 26.48
CA GLN A 364 -12.26 0.62 25.34
C GLN A 364 -13.53 1.39 25.72
N ASP A 365 -14.46 0.77 26.44
CA ASP A 365 -15.69 1.39 26.91
C ASP A 365 -15.40 2.54 27.91
N ALA A 366 -14.41 2.36 28.78
CA ALA A 366 -14.02 3.37 29.75
C ALA A 366 -13.39 4.60 29.08
N VAL A 367 -12.51 4.40 28.10
CA VAL A 367 -11.92 5.50 27.31
C VAL A 367 -13.00 6.24 26.51
N LEU A 368 -13.91 5.51 25.88
CA LEU A 368 -15.05 6.09 25.17
C LEU A 368 -15.88 6.97 26.10
N SER A 369 -16.19 6.49 27.30
CA SER A 369 -17.09 7.17 28.23
C SER A 369 -16.44 8.33 28.97
N CYS A 370 -15.16 8.22 29.35
CA CYS A 370 -14.50 9.20 30.21
C CYS A 370 -13.59 10.19 29.45
N PHE A 371 -13.01 9.79 28.32
CA PHE A 371 -12.04 10.61 27.60
C PHE A 371 -12.65 11.33 26.39
N VAL A 372 -13.72 10.78 25.78
CA VAL A 372 -14.40 11.42 24.66
C VAL A 372 -15.42 12.43 25.21
N LYS A 373 -15.14 13.72 24.99
CA LYS A 373 -16.03 14.82 25.41
C LYS A 373 -16.71 15.40 24.17
N GLY A 374 -18.00 15.14 24.01
CA GLY A 374 -18.80 15.58 22.87
C GLY A 374 -19.41 14.40 22.10
N GLU A 375 -19.67 14.57 20.80
CA GLU A 375 -20.19 13.49 19.97
C GLU A 375 -19.14 12.38 19.78
N ALA A 376 -19.54 11.15 20.05
CA ALA A 376 -18.69 10.00 19.87
C ALA A 376 -18.59 9.67 18.36
N SER A 377 -17.39 9.76 17.82
CA SER A 377 -17.06 9.25 16.49
C SER A 377 -15.81 8.37 16.56
N ASP A 378 -15.71 7.38 15.67
CA ASP A 378 -14.53 6.51 15.60
C ASP A 378 -13.22 7.27 15.31
N SER A 379 -13.33 8.50 14.82
CA SER A 379 -12.24 9.42 14.55
C SER A 379 -11.85 10.30 15.75
N ALA A 380 -12.54 10.18 16.88
CA ALA A 380 -12.20 10.93 18.09
C ALA A 380 -10.76 10.67 18.53
N ALA A 381 -10.03 11.73 18.88
CA ALA A 381 -8.60 11.64 19.20
C ALA A 381 -8.28 10.61 20.31
N PRO A 382 -9.06 10.49 21.41
CA PRO A 382 -8.83 9.49 22.43
C PRO A 382 -8.92 8.05 21.92
N LEU A 383 -9.89 7.73 21.07
CA LEU A 383 -10.06 6.38 20.53
C LEU A 383 -8.96 6.05 19.51
N ARG A 384 -8.58 7.01 18.70
CA ARG A 384 -7.47 6.84 17.74
C ARG A 384 -6.15 6.58 18.47
N GLU A 385 -5.86 7.33 19.52
CA GLU A 385 -4.64 7.16 20.31
C GLU A 385 -4.67 5.85 21.11
N LEU A 386 -5.79 5.47 21.69
CA LEU A 386 -5.97 4.17 22.31
C LEU A 386 -5.68 3.04 21.32
N ARG A 387 -6.29 3.07 20.14
CA ARG A 387 -6.07 2.06 19.09
C ARG A 387 -4.61 1.96 18.71
N ARG A 388 -3.91 3.09 18.55
CA ARG A 388 -2.47 3.12 18.26
C ARG A 388 -1.64 2.40 19.34
N LEU A 389 -1.92 2.67 20.60
CA LEU A 389 -1.22 2.05 21.72
C LEU A 389 -1.55 0.57 21.85
N LEU A 390 -2.84 0.18 21.69
CA LEU A 390 -3.30 -1.21 21.74
C LEU A 390 -2.69 -2.07 20.63
N THR A 391 -2.53 -1.53 19.43
CA THR A 391 -1.82 -2.20 18.34
C THR A 391 -0.32 -2.34 18.65
N GLY A 392 0.29 -1.29 19.20
CA GLY A 392 1.72 -1.22 19.49
C GLY A 392 2.58 -0.90 18.26
N GLU A 393 3.78 -0.39 18.51
CA GLU A 393 4.71 0.07 17.47
C GLU A 393 6.00 -0.75 17.40
N ARG A 394 6.11 -1.81 18.20
CA ARG A 394 7.34 -2.60 18.29
C ARG A 394 7.59 -3.43 17.04
N ILE A 395 8.84 -3.43 16.60
CA ILE A 395 9.38 -4.29 15.56
C ILE A 395 10.40 -5.21 16.23
N GLY A 396 10.39 -6.48 15.86
CA GLY A 396 11.32 -7.48 16.40
C GLY A 396 12.72 -7.38 15.81
N GLY A 397 13.61 -8.20 16.32
CA GLY A 397 15.01 -8.30 15.88
C GLY A 397 15.45 -9.75 15.68
N LEU A 398 16.31 -10.00 14.71
CA LEU A 398 16.97 -11.28 14.49
C LEU A 398 18.41 -11.21 14.96
N CYS A 399 18.94 -12.34 15.43
CA CYS A 399 20.36 -12.48 15.81
C CYS A 399 21.27 -12.23 14.61
N SER A 400 22.52 -11.90 14.88
CA SER A 400 23.54 -11.58 13.87
C SER A 400 23.90 -12.74 12.93
N GLY A 401 23.62 -13.98 13.34
CA GLY A 401 23.84 -15.21 12.56
C GLY A 401 22.67 -15.62 11.65
N ALA A 402 21.58 -14.85 11.61
CA ALA A 402 20.44 -15.18 10.80
C ALA A 402 20.75 -15.14 9.29
N LEU A 403 20.42 -16.22 8.59
CA LEU A 403 20.52 -16.29 7.12
C LEU A 403 19.43 -15.42 6.50
N VAL A 404 19.68 -14.13 6.43
CA VAL A 404 18.83 -13.17 5.76
C VAL A 404 19.33 -12.99 4.32
N PRO A 405 18.44 -12.95 3.29
CA PRO A 405 18.89 -12.76 1.92
C PRO A 405 19.78 -11.51 1.76
N PRO A 406 20.86 -11.60 0.92
CA PRO A 406 21.81 -10.49 0.74
C PRO A 406 21.13 -9.16 0.38
N LEU A 407 20.07 -9.19 -0.41
CA LEU A 407 19.31 -8.00 -0.78
C LEU A 407 18.70 -7.26 0.43
N VAL A 408 18.19 -8.01 1.42
CA VAL A 408 17.66 -7.43 2.65
C VAL A 408 18.79 -6.83 3.49
N GLN A 409 19.92 -7.52 3.56
CA GLN A 409 21.12 -7.04 4.27
C GLN A 409 21.65 -5.73 3.65
N ASP A 410 21.74 -5.68 2.31
CA ASP A 410 22.16 -4.47 1.58
C ASP A 410 21.19 -3.30 1.83
N PHE A 411 19.88 -3.56 1.72
CA PHE A 411 18.86 -2.54 2.01
C PHE A 411 19.03 -1.96 3.42
N GLU A 412 19.20 -2.81 4.44
CA GLU A 412 19.41 -2.35 5.82
C GLU A 412 20.73 -1.59 5.99
N ALA A 413 21.81 -2.03 5.31
CA ALA A 413 23.09 -1.35 5.32
C ALA A 413 22.98 0.06 4.70
N GLN A 414 22.25 0.20 3.60
CA GLN A 414 21.98 1.49 2.98
C GLN A 414 21.12 2.38 3.88
N CYS A 415 20.09 1.82 4.53
CA CYS A 415 19.31 2.56 5.52
C CYS A 415 20.18 3.11 6.67
N ARG A 416 21.12 2.29 7.18
CA ARG A 416 22.09 2.74 8.19
C ARG A 416 23.00 3.87 7.66
N THR A 417 23.50 3.72 6.42
CA THR A 417 24.34 4.72 5.76
C THR A 417 23.63 6.06 5.64
N PHE A 418 22.36 6.05 5.28
CA PHE A 418 21.54 7.27 5.16
C PHE A 418 20.92 7.72 6.49
N ARG A 419 21.18 7.01 7.59
CA ARG A 419 20.64 7.27 8.95
C ARG A 419 19.11 7.23 8.98
N LEU A 420 18.52 6.31 8.22
CA LEU A 420 17.09 6.06 8.24
C LEU A 420 16.76 5.16 9.43
N ARG A 421 15.79 5.56 10.22
CA ARG A 421 15.36 4.77 11.36
C ARG A 421 14.33 3.75 10.89
N LEU A 422 14.63 2.47 11.08
CA LEU A 422 13.73 1.35 10.76
C LEU A 422 12.94 0.86 11.98
N GLU A 423 13.19 1.44 13.14
CA GLU A 423 12.56 1.10 14.40
C GLU A 423 11.24 1.84 14.56
N GLY A 424 10.21 1.12 15.00
CA GLY A 424 8.87 1.67 15.24
C GLY A 424 8.01 1.76 13.98
N ALA A 425 6.71 1.61 14.18
CA ALA A 425 5.70 1.57 13.11
C ALA A 425 5.28 2.96 12.59
N ALA A 426 5.83 4.04 13.12
CA ALA A 426 5.48 5.40 12.72
C ALA A 426 6.01 5.75 11.34
N THR A 427 5.16 6.37 10.51
CA THR A 427 5.61 6.95 9.23
C THR A 427 6.53 8.14 9.50
N ARG A 428 7.71 8.12 8.92
CA ARG A 428 8.74 9.14 9.06
C ARG A 428 8.89 9.94 7.79
N GLN A 429 9.48 11.12 7.91
CA GLN A 429 9.75 12.00 6.78
C GLN A 429 11.26 12.19 6.60
N ALA A 430 11.72 12.18 5.35
CA ALA A 430 13.07 12.54 4.96
C ALA A 430 13.04 13.62 3.88
N VAL A 431 14.00 14.54 3.93
CA VAL A 431 14.14 15.62 2.96
C VAL A 431 15.57 15.59 2.38
N TRP A 432 15.65 15.43 1.07
CA TRP A 432 16.92 15.38 0.35
C TRP A 432 17.08 16.61 -0.54
N ASN A 433 18.18 17.31 -0.40
CA ASN A 433 18.55 18.39 -1.31
C ASN A 433 19.50 17.82 -2.35
N LEU A 434 19.02 17.67 -3.58
CA LEU A 434 19.69 16.95 -4.66
C LEU A 434 21.05 17.55 -5.05
N PHE A 435 21.24 18.83 -4.80
CA PHE A 435 22.42 19.56 -5.23
C PHE A 435 23.38 19.94 -4.11
N SER A 436 22.98 19.75 -2.84
CA SER A 436 23.80 20.18 -1.70
C SER A 436 24.94 19.23 -1.36
N SER A 437 24.76 17.93 -1.57
CA SER A 437 25.79 16.94 -1.26
C SER A 437 25.62 15.64 -2.06
N PRO A 438 26.71 14.94 -2.38
CA PRO A 438 26.64 13.60 -3.00
C PRO A 438 25.82 12.61 -2.18
N ARG A 439 25.91 12.68 -0.83
CA ARG A 439 25.14 11.80 0.05
C ARG A 439 23.63 11.96 -0.11
N HIS A 440 23.12 13.19 -0.25
CA HIS A 440 21.69 13.42 -0.44
C HIS A 440 21.22 12.89 -1.80
N ARG A 441 22.07 12.97 -2.82
CA ARG A 441 21.79 12.42 -4.15
C ARG A 441 21.72 10.89 -4.11
N GLU A 442 22.70 10.24 -3.45
CA GLU A 442 22.65 8.78 -3.29
C GLU A 442 21.46 8.32 -2.43
N ALA A 443 21.09 9.07 -1.40
CA ALA A 443 19.88 8.78 -0.64
C ALA A 443 18.61 8.91 -1.50
N SER A 444 18.50 9.94 -2.34
CA SER A 444 17.40 10.07 -3.30
C SER A 444 17.36 8.89 -4.26
N ARG A 445 18.49 8.52 -4.86
CA ARG A 445 18.61 7.34 -5.75
C ARG A 445 18.16 6.06 -5.06
N PHE A 446 18.55 5.87 -3.80
CA PHE A 446 18.10 4.73 -3.00
C PHE A 446 16.58 4.72 -2.80
N PHE A 447 15.95 5.86 -2.51
CA PHE A 447 14.50 5.95 -2.38
C PHE A 447 13.79 5.64 -3.72
N HIS A 448 14.27 6.15 -4.83
CA HIS A 448 13.75 5.81 -6.17
C HIS A 448 13.88 4.32 -6.47
N ARG A 449 15.02 3.70 -6.12
CA ARG A 449 15.22 2.24 -6.25
C ARG A 449 14.20 1.44 -5.44
N THR A 450 13.91 1.85 -4.21
CA THR A 450 12.92 1.16 -3.37
C THR A 450 11.51 1.28 -3.92
N VAL A 451 11.15 2.42 -4.50
CA VAL A 451 9.86 2.62 -5.19
C VAL A 451 9.80 1.76 -6.46
N PHE A 452 10.87 1.74 -7.26
CA PHE A 452 10.93 0.96 -8.50
C PHE A 452 10.78 -0.55 -8.25
N LEU A 453 11.39 -1.07 -7.18
CA LEU A 453 11.22 -2.46 -6.75
C LEU A 453 9.83 -2.76 -6.19
N GLY A 454 9.03 -1.73 -5.90
CA GLY A 454 7.67 -1.91 -5.39
C GLY A 454 7.62 -2.49 -3.98
N CYS A 455 8.65 -2.26 -3.15
CA CYS A 455 8.69 -2.83 -1.80
C CYS A 455 7.83 -2.07 -0.77
N GLY A 456 7.20 -0.95 -1.15
CA GLY A 456 6.31 -0.21 -0.27
C GLY A 456 7.01 0.54 0.88
N PHE A 457 8.34 0.68 0.83
CA PHE A 457 9.12 1.35 1.87
C PHE A 457 8.93 2.85 1.91
N ALA A 458 8.86 3.50 0.73
CA ALA A 458 8.87 4.94 0.61
C ALA A 458 7.88 5.46 -0.42
N GLN A 459 7.42 6.69 -0.21
CA GLN A 459 6.58 7.44 -1.13
C GLN A 459 7.07 8.88 -1.23
N ARG A 460 7.26 9.40 -2.45
CA ARG A 460 7.57 10.79 -2.69
C ARG A 460 6.33 11.66 -2.47
N VAL A 461 6.45 12.65 -1.60
CA VAL A 461 5.37 13.62 -1.27
C VAL A 461 5.53 14.89 -2.09
N LYS A 462 6.78 15.35 -2.27
CA LYS A 462 7.11 16.57 -3.01
C LYS A 462 8.49 16.42 -3.65
N GLY A 463 8.65 16.95 -4.83
CA GLY A 463 9.91 16.92 -5.57
C GLY A 463 9.69 17.09 -7.07
N PRO A 464 10.74 17.20 -7.87
CA PRO A 464 10.63 17.30 -9.31
C PRO A 464 10.02 16.03 -9.89
N ASP A 465 8.99 16.14 -10.72
CA ASP A 465 8.39 15.02 -11.46
C ASP A 465 8.94 15.00 -12.89
N LEU A 466 9.94 14.15 -13.10
CA LEU A 466 10.62 14.07 -14.39
C LEU A 466 9.78 13.36 -15.47
N LEU A 467 8.86 12.49 -15.06
CA LEU A 467 7.94 11.80 -15.97
C LEU A 467 6.88 12.75 -16.53
N ARG A 468 6.33 13.61 -15.66
CA ARG A 468 5.31 14.58 -16.04
C ARG A 468 5.91 15.93 -16.47
N GLY A 469 7.18 16.17 -16.17
CA GLY A 469 7.83 17.45 -16.43
C GLY A 469 7.32 18.60 -15.57
N THR A 470 6.73 18.29 -14.39
CA THR A 470 6.21 19.27 -13.44
C THR A 470 7.18 19.48 -12.28
N ASP A 471 7.04 20.60 -11.57
CA ASP A 471 7.84 20.92 -10.38
C ASP A 471 9.37 20.90 -10.60
N ARG A 472 9.83 21.08 -11.84
CA ARG A 472 11.23 20.97 -12.26
C ARG A 472 12.18 21.94 -11.57
N ASN A 473 11.68 23.02 -11.02
CA ASN A 473 12.41 24.02 -10.25
C ASN A 473 12.62 23.64 -8.78
N LEU A 474 12.04 22.54 -8.33
CA LEU A 474 12.26 22.05 -6.98
C LEU A 474 13.63 21.38 -6.87
N ILE A 475 14.44 21.88 -5.94
CA ILE A 475 15.78 21.35 -5.64
C ILE A 475 15.78 20.34 -4.48
N ARG A 476 14.62 20.09 -3.91
CA ARG A 476 14.45 19.20 -2.75
C ARG A 476 13.37 18.17 -3.01
N GLU A 477 13.63 16.98 -2.59
CA GLU A 477 12.63 15.91 -2.50
C GLU A 477 12.22 15.70 -1.05
N THR A 478 10.93 15.56 -0.83
CA THR A 478 10.35 15.20 0.46
C THR A 478 9.71 13.82 0.32
N TRP A 479 10.15 12.91 1.17
CA TRP A 479 9.73 11.52 1.17
C TRP A 479 9.08 11.16 2.50
N LYS A 480 8.03 10.33 2.46
CA LYS A 480 7.53 9.57 3.60
C LYS A 480 8.03 8.15 3.48
N TYR A 481 8.49 7.57 4.59
CA TYR A 481 8.95 6.18 4.60
C TYR A 481 8.56 5.49 5.89
N LYS A 482 8.39 4.17 5.80
CA LYS A 482 8.01 3.32 6.92
C LYS A 482 8.56 1.93 6.69
N TRP A 483 9.15 1.33 7.72
CA TRP A 483 9.45 -0.09 7.71
C TRP A 483 8.20 -0.89 8.05
N THR A 484 7.95 -1.96 7.31
CA THR A 484 6.89 -2.94 7.60
C THR A 484 7.37 -4.34 7.24
N GLY A 485 6.74 -5.38 7.77
CA GLY A 485 7.01 -6.76 7.36
C GLY A 485 6.83 -6.98 5.85
N GLN A 486 5.91 -6.26 5.22
CA GLN A 486 5.72 -6.31 3.76
C GLN A 486 6.94 -5.81 2.98
N VAL A 487 7.68 -4.82 3.51
CA VAL A 487 8.93 -4.35 2.90
C VAL A 487 9.96 -5.49 2.88
N ALA A 488 10.14 -6.18 4.00
CA ALA A 488 11.05 -7.31 4.07
C ALA A 488 10.63 -8.44 3.12
N ALA A 489 9.36 -8.80 3.13
CA ALA A 489 8.82 -9.83 2.24
C ALA A 489 9.02 -9.50 0.76
N ALA A 490 8.73 -8.26 0.36
CA ALA A 490 8.93 -7.82 -1.01
C ALA A 490 10.42 -7.85 -1.41
N LEU A 491 11.33 -7.49 -0.51
CA LEU A 491 12.77 -7.59 -0.75
C LEU A 491 13.24 -9.05 -0.85
N ILE A 492 12.70 -9.94 0.01
CA ILE A 492 12.99 -11.39 -0.07
C ILE A 492 12.56 -11.94 -1.43
N ASP A 493 11.37 -11.62 -1.90
CA ASP A 493 10.90 -12.03 -3.22
C ASP A 493 11.77 -11.51 -4.37
N ARG A 494 12.31 -10.30 -4.23
CA ARG A 494 13.20 -9.68 -5.21
C ARG A 494 14.64 -10.16 -5.12
N SER A 495 15.02 -10.93 -4.09
CA SER A 495 16.40 -11.42 -3.94
C SER A 495 16.85 -12.37 -5.06
N VAL A 496 15.90 -12.96 -5.80
CA VAL A 496 16.20 -13.70 -7.04
C VAL A 496 16.69 -12.79 -8.17
N SER A 497 16.46 -11.49 -8.08
CA SER A 497 16.86 -10.50 -9.09
C SER A 497 18.24 -9.88 -8.83
N GLY A 498 18.81 -10.06 -7.64
CA GLY A 498 20.14 -9.54 -7.30
C GLY A 498 20.43 -9.58 -5.81
N ALA A 499 21.70 -9.49 -5.47
CA ALA A 499 22.19 -9.48 -4.08
C ALA A 499 22.14 -8.08 -3.43
N THR A 500 22.07 -7.02 -4.25
CA THR A 500 21.97 -5.63 -3.80
C THR A 500 20.71 -4.96 -4.36
N VAL A 501 20.26 -3.89 -3.71
CA VAL A 501 19.12 -3.08 -4.19
C VAL A 501 19.37 -2.56 -5.60
N GLU A 502 20.61 -2.19 -5.90
CA GLU A 502 21.00 -1.71 -7.22
C GLU A 502 20.95 -2.82 -8.28
N GLU A 503 21.54 -3.99 -8.02
CA GLU A 503 21.49 -5.14 -8.93
C GLU A 503 20.05 -5.61 -9.19
N ALA A 504 19.22 -5.66 -8.15
CA ALA A 504 17.82 -6.02 -8.31
C ALA A 504 17.06 -5.03 -9.20
N CYS A 505 17.36 -3.73 -9.08
CA CYS A 505 16.82 -2.70 -9.98
C CYS A 505 17.33 -2.86 -11.41
N ARG A 506 18.62 -3.15 -11.60
CA ARG A 506 19.22 -3.40 -12.93
C ARG A 506 18.54 -4.57 -13.63
N THR A 507 18.40 -5.68 -12.93
CA THR A 507 17.75 -6.89 -13.46
C THR A 507 16.29 -6.62 -13.82
N GLU A 508 15.56 -5.96 -12.93
CA GLU A 508 14.14 -5.65 -13.15
C GLU A 508 13.94 -4.63 -14.28
N LEU A 509 14.87 -3.67 -14.42
CA LEU A 509 14.84 -2.69 -15.50
C LEU A 509 15.02 -3.37 -16.85
N ARG A 510 16.01 -4.26 -16.98
CA ARG A 510 16.23 -5.05 -18.19
C ARG A 510 15.05 -5.97 -18.50
N ARG A 511 14.48 -6.60 -17.49
CA ARG A 511 13.29 -7.43 -17.65
C ARG A 511 12.10 -6.63 -18.19
N ARG A 512 11.83 -5.43 -17.63
CA ARG A 512 10.77 -4.56 -18.13
C ARG A 512 11.05 -4.08 -19.55
N LEU A 513 12.29 -3.72 -19.86
CA LEU A 513 12.69 -3.31 -21.22
C LEU A 513 12.38 -4.38 -22.26
N GLY A 514 12.59 -5.64 -21.95
CA GLY A 514 12.26 -6.76 -22.85
C GLY A 514 10.78 -6.93 -23.17
N HIS A 515 9.88 -6.25 -22.45
CA HIS A 515 8.44 -6.29 -22.68
C HIS A 515 7.88 -4.97 -23.23
N VAL A 516 8.71 -3.94 -23.38
CA VAL A 516 8.30 -2.64 -23.91
C VAL A 516 8.07 -2.74 -25.41
N SER A 517 6.92 -2.23 -25.84
CA SER A 517 6.54 -2.15 -27.26
C SER A 517 6.31 -0.70 -27.75
N LEU A 518 6.16 0.24 -26.83
CA LEU A 518 5.84 1.64 -27.11
C LEU A 518 6.98 2.57 -26.66
N ALA A 519 7.23 3.61 -27.42
CA ALA A 519 8.27 4.60 -27.13
C ALA A 519 8.04 5.33 -25.79
N GLY A 520 6.78 5.61 -25.44
CA GLY A 520 6.43 6.27 -24.19
C GLY A 520 6.78 5.44 -22.95
N GLU A 521 6.56 4.14 -23.01
CA GLU A 521 6.93 3.22 -21.93
C GLU A 521 8.46 3.11 -21.79
N GLY A 522 9.18 3.01 -22.92
CA GLY A 522 10.65 2.98 -22.93
C GLY A 522 11.27 4.25 -22.38
N ALA A 523 10.74 5.42 -22.77
CA ALA A 523 11.19 6.70 -22.23
C ALA A 523 10.89 6.84 -20.73
N ALA A 524 9.78 6.30 -20.24
CA ALA A 524 9.48 6.26 -18.81
C ALA A 524 10.48 5.41 -18.03
N LEU A 525 10.88 4.25 -18.57
CA LEU A 525 11.94 3.42 -17.97
C LEU A 525 13.29 4.14 -17.97
N LEU A 526 13.62 4.89 -19.04
CA LEU A 526 14.85 5.69 -19.10
C LEU A 526 14.88 6.76 -17.99
N VAL A 527 13.75 7.46 -17.77
CA VAL A 527 13.62 8.43 -16.67
C VAL A 527 13.80 7.75 -15.32
N GLN A 528 13.15 6.60 -15.10
CA GLN A 528 13.31 5.84 -13.85
C GLN A 528 14.75 5.37 -13.63
N GLY A 529 15.41 4.87 -14.68
CA GLY A 529 16.83 4.51 -14.64
C GLY A 529 17.72 5.69 -14.23
N PHE A 530 17.44 6.84 -14.78
CA PHE A 530 18.10 8.10 -14.46
C PHE A 530 17.87 8.53 -12.99
N GLU A 531 16.64 8.52 -12.51
CA GLU A 531 16.31 8.82 -11.10
C GLU A 531 17.00 7.84 -10.13
N MET A 532 17.19 6.59 -10.54
CA MET A 532 17.91 5.56 -9.78
C MET A 532 19.43 5.67 -9.85
N GLY A 533 19.98 6.47 -10.79
CA GLY A 533 21.41 6.59 -11.02
C GLY A 533 22.05 5.34 -11.63
N LEU A 534 21.34 4.65 -12.54
CA LEU A 534 21.77 3.44 -13.23
C LEU A 534 22.33 3.83 -14.62
N THR A 535 23.51 4.43 -14.65
CA THR A 535 24.09 5.07 -15.86
C THR A 535 24.35 4.07 -17.01
N ASP A 536 24.84 2.86 -16.71
CA ASP A 536 25.12 1.87 -17.76
C ASP A 536 23.84 1.37 -18.42
N GLU A 537 22.80 1.11 -17.61
CA GLU A 537 21.48 0.69 -18.07
C GLU A 537 20.74 1.80 -18.80
N THR A 538 20.94 3.06 -18.43
CA THR A 538 20.33 4.19 -19.16
C THR A 538 20.91 4.30 -20.57
N ASN A 539 22.19 4.02 -20.78
CA ASN A 539 22.79 3.96 -22.11
C ASN A 539 22.24 2.80 -22.95
N GLU A 540 22.07 1.62 -22.35
CA GLU A 540 21.43 0.46 -22.99
C GLU A 540 19.97 0.76 -23.39
N LEU A 541 19.21 1.37 -22.47
CA LEU A 541 17.83 1.82 -22.70
C LEU A 541 17.73 2.86 -23.81
N ALA A 542 18.63 3.85 -23.82
CA ALA A 542 18.66 4.86 -24.87
C ALA A 542 18.88 4.24 -26.25
N GLY A 543 19.79 3.27 -26.37
CA GLY A 543 20.00 2.52 -27.60
C GLY A 543 18.79 1.70 -28.05
N ALA A 544 18.08 1.09 -27.10
CA ALA A 544 16.86 0.31 -27.39
C ALA A 544 15.67 1.21 -27.75
N LEU A 545 15.65 2.46 -27.30
CA LEU A 545 14.54 3.39 -27.53
C LEU A 545 14.48 3.91 -28.96
N GLU A 546 15.61 4.02 -29.65
CA GLU A 546 15.68 4.52 -31.03
C GLU A 546 14.80 3.71 -32.00
N PRO A 547 14.92 2.36 -32.07
CA PRO A 547 14.04 1.55 -32.93
C PRO A 547 12.59 1.57 -32.47
N LEU A 548 12.31 1.69 -31.17
CA LEU A 548 10.95 1.84 -30.66
C LEU A 548 10.30 3.13 -31.15
N ILE A 549 11.00 4.26 -31.09
CA ILE A 549 10.52 5.56 -31.61
C ILE A 549 10.23 5.44 -33.12
N ALA A 550 11.11 4.80 -33.87
CA ALA A 550 10.90 4.63 -35.31
C ALA A 550 9.68 3.77 -35.66
N ALA A 551 9.43 2.72 -34.89
CA ALA A 551 8.35 1.77 -35.11
C ALA A 551 7.00 2.21 -34.52
N ASP A 552 7.00 3.08 -33.49
CA ASP A 552 5.80 3.49 -32.78
C ASP A 552 4.89 4.34 -33.70
N GLY A 553 3.65 3.88 -33.83
CA GLY A 553 2.59 4.57 -34.57
C GLY A 553 1.62 5.34 -33.68
N ASP A 554 1.75 5.26 -32.34
CA ASP A 554 0.87 5.97 -31.40
C ASP A 554 1.43 7.38 -31.12
N PHE A 555 0.71 8.38 -31.61
CA PHE A 555 1.04 9.78 -31.37
C PHE A 555 1.19 10.13 -29.90
N PHE A 556 0.32 9.60 -29.01
CA PHE A 556 0.34 9.92 -27.58
C PHE A 556 1.48 9.24 -26.84
N SER A 557 1.85 8.04 -27.22
CA SER A 557 3.05 7.35 -26.74
C SER A 557 4.31 8.16 -27.10
N LEU A 558 4.44 8.55 -28.35
CA LEU A 558 5.57 9.39 -28.80
C LEU A 558 5.58 10.76 -28.13
N ALA A 559 4.42 11.35 -27.91
CA ALA A 559 4.27 12.60 -27.19
C ALA A 559 4.77 12.50 -25.74
N GLN A 560 4.46 11.40 -25.07
CA GLN A 560 4.99 11.10 -23.74
C GLN A 560 6.50 10.91 -23.77
N ALA A 561 7.02 10.13 -24.74
CA ALA A 561 8.46 9.94 -24.93
C ALA A 561 9.18 11.27 -25.13
N CYS A 562 8.69 12.10 -26.04
CA CYS A 562 9.27 13.42 -26.35
C CYS A 562 9.32 14.31 -25.09
N ARG A 563 8.25 14.38 -24.30
CA ARG A 563 8.21 15.15 -23.05
C ARG A 563 9.22 14.64 -22.02
N SER A 564 9.27 13.34 -21.82
CA SER A 564 10.21 12.70 -20.87
C SER A 564 11.65 12.97 -21.27
N LEU A 565 12.00 12.74 -22.53
CA LEU A 565 13.34 12.99 -23.08
C LEU A 565 13.72 14.48 -23.04
N HIS A 566 12.81 15.38 -23.36
CA HIS A 566 13.01 16.82 -23.24
C HIS A 566 13.30 17.24 -21.79
N THR A 567 12.55 16.68 -20.82
CA THR A 567 12.78 16.95 -19.39
C THR A 567 14.17 16.50 -18.97
N LEU A 568 14.60 15.30 -19.39
CA LEU A 568 15.97 14.82 -19.12
C LEU A 568 17.01 15.72 -19.77
N TRP A 569 16.76 16.15 -21.01
CA TRP A 569 17.67 17.05 -21.73
C TRP A 569 17.85 18.40 -21.05
N GLU A 570 16.78 19.01 -20.57
CA GLU A 570 16.84 20.28 -19.82
C GLU A 570 17.59 20.13 -18.48
N LEU A 571 17.44 18.99 -17.82
CA LEU A 571 18.01 18.75 -16.49
C LEU A 571 19.39 18.09 -16.51
N ARG A 572 19.93 17.72 -17.68
CA ARG A 572 21.20 16.97 -17.81
C ARG A 572 22.39 17.59 -17.07
N GLU A 573 22.50 18.93 -17.10
CA GLU A 573 23.58 19.64 -16.43
C GLU A 573 23.45 19.65 -14.91
N LEU A 574 22.21 19.73 -14.42
CA LEU A 574 21.89 19.70 -12.99
C LEU A 574 22.23 18.35 -12.36
N TYR A 575 21.95 17.27 -13.05
CA TYR A 575 22.26 15.92 -12.58
C TYR A 575 23.68 15.48 -12.93
N ARG A 576 24.46 16.28 -13.69
CA ARG A 576 25.82 16.00 -14.15
C ARG A 576 25.93 14.72 -14.98
N GLU A 577 24.92 14.40 -15.70
CA GLU A 577 24.87 13.25 -16.61
C GLU A 577 25.13 13.75 -18.04
N ARG A 578 26.03 13.05 -18.78
CA ARG A 578 26.33 13.36 -20.17
C ARG A 578 25.75 12.26 -21.04
N GLU A 579 24.47 12.35 -21.33
CA GLU A 579 23.85 11.44 -22.30
C GLU A 579 23.94 12.05 -23.71
N GLU A 580 24.91 11.59 -24.47
CA GLU A 580 25.14 12.02 -25.88
C GLU A 580 24.01 11.56 -26.82
N GLN A 581 23.22 10.57 -26.42
CA GLN A 581 22.14 10.00 -27.22
C GLN A 581 20.82 10.78 -27.13
N LEU A 582 20.58 11.55 -26.07
CA LEU A 582 19.33 12.29 -25.86
C LEU A 582 18.92 13.20 -27.05
N PRO A 583 19.84 13.97 -27.65
CA PRO A 583 19.51 14.80 -28.83
C PRO A 583 19.00 13.97 -30.00
N ARG A 584 19.60 12.78 -30.25
CA ARG A 584 19.17 11.87 -31.34
C ARG A 584 17.79 11.30 -31.09
N LEU A 585 17.52 10.86 -29.87
CA LEU A 585 16.21 10.34 -29.49
C LEU A 585 15.13 11.42 -29.60
N LEU A 586 15.44 12.64 -29.14
CA LEU A 586 14.55 13.79 -29.29
C LEU A 586 14.29 14.14 -30.76
N ASP A 587 15.32 14.10 -31.59
CA ASP A 587 15.18 14.32 -33.02
C ASP A 587 14.30 13.26 -33.70
N GLY A 588 14.50 11.99 -33.33
CA GLY A 588 13.62 10.90 -33.75
C GLY A 588 12.17 11.10 -33.36
N CYS A 589 11.91 11.44 -32.08
CA CYS A 589 10.57 11.75 -31.61
C CYS A 589 9.97 12.96 -32.33
N PHE A 590 10.76 14.02 -32.55
CA PHE A 590 10.35 15.23 -33.25
C PHE A 590 9.87 14.91 -34.67
N CYS A 591 10.71 14.22 -35.43
CA CYS A 591 10.40 13.90 -36.84
C CYS A 591 9.17 12.97 -36.92
N LYS A 592 9.06 11.97 -36.04
CA LYS A 592 7.95 11.03 -36.03
C LYS A 592 6.64 11.68 -35.61
N LEU A 593 6.66 12.54 -34.58
CA LEU A 593 5.50 13.32 -34.16
C LEU A 593 5.02 14.28 -35.25
N ALA A 594 5.96 14.99 -35.90
CA ALA A 594 5.60 15.87 -37.01
C ALA A 594 4.96 15.06 -38.16
N GLN A 595 5.47 13.87 -38.47
CA GLN A 595 4.88 12.99 -39.48
C GLN A 595 3.46 12.50 -39.11
N LEU A 596 3.21 12.20 -37.84
CA LEU A 596 1.93 11.69 -37.36
C LEU A 596 0.90 12.80 -37.05
N LEU A 597 1.35 14.05 -36.97
CA LEU A 597 0.50 15.17 -36.59
C LEU A 597 -0.76 15.32 -37.44
N PRO A 598 -0.74 15.16 -38.78
CA PRO A 598 -1.96 15.23 -39.59
C PRO A 598 -2.97 14.11 -39.28
N SER A 599 -2.50 12.95 -38.78
CA SER A 599 -3.37 11.81 -38.47
C SER A 599 -4.24 12.02 -37.23
N VAL A 600 -3.89 12.98 -36.37
CA VAL A 600 -4.65 13.32 -35.17
C VAL A 600 -5.52 14.53 -35.35
N ALA A 601 -5.76 14.97 -36.60
CA ALA A 601 -6.61 16.14 -36.93
C ALA A 601 -7.96 16.07 -36.23
N ALA A 602 -8.66 14.94 -36.28
CA ALA A 602 -9.98 14.73 -35.66
C ALA A 602 -9.89 14.28 -34.18
N VAL A 603 -8.88 14.75 -33.44
CA VAL A 603 -8.68 14.37 -32.03
C VAL A 603 -9.89 14.68 -31.16
N ARG A 604 -10.21 13.80 -30.25
CA ARG A 604 -11.30 13.97 -29.28
C ARG A 604 -10.95 15.04 -28.23
N GLU A 605 -11.99 15.67 -27.67
CA GLU A 605 -11.85 16.76 -26.71
C GLU A 605 -11.01 16.40 -25.48
N ASP A 606 -11.15 15.18 -24.98
CA ASP A 606 -10.41 14.67 -23.83
C ASP A 606 -8.88 14.60 -24.05
N ARG A 607 -8.43 14.55 -25.31
CA ARG A 607 -7.01 14.49 -25.71
C ARG A 607 -6.51 15.76 -26.40
N LEU A 608 -7.39 16.74 -26.63
CA LEU A 608 -7.07 17.96 -27.37
C LEU A 608 -5.93 18.76 -26.71
N SER A 609 -5.99 18.97 -25.39
CA SER A 609 -4.94 19.71 -24.66
C SER A 609 -3.57 19.05 -24.82
N ALA A 610 -3.52 17.72 -24.78
CA ALA A 610 -2.26 16.98 -24.96
C ALA A 610 -1.67 17.19 -26.37
N CYS A 611 -2.51 17.21 -27.41
CA CYS A 611 -2.05 17.50 -28.77
C CYS A 611 -1.52 18.93 -28.92
N ILE A 612 -2.22 19.92 -28.38
CA ILE A 612 -1.80 21.34 -28.41
C ILE A 612 -0.47 21.52 -27.69
N GLU A 613 -0.30 20.90 -26.50
CA GLU A 613 0.96 20.94 -25.74
C GLU A 613 2.13 20.38 -26.53
N VAL A 614 1.91 19.28 -27.26
CA VAL A 614 2.94 18.66 -28.10
C VAL A 614 3.31 19.59 -29.26
N CYS A 615 2.33 20.15 -29.97
CA CYS A 615 2.60 21.13 -31.04
C CYS A 615 3.42 22.33 -30.51
N ALA A 616 3.05 22.86 -29.34
CA ALA A 616 3.77 23.95 -28.70
C ALA A 616 5.19 23.53 -28.24
N LEU A 617 5.36 22.28 -27.77
CA LEU A 617 6.67 21.73 -27.40
C LEU A 617 7.58 21.62 -28.65
N LEU A 618 7.10 21.01 -29.74
CA LEU A 618 7.85 20.86 -30.97
C LEU A 618 8.21 22.24 -31.56
N TYR A 619 7.31 23.19 -31.49
CA TYR A 619 7.54 24.56 -31.94
C TYR A 619 8.67 25.23 -31.12
N ARG A 620 8.65 25.12 -29.78
CA ARG A 620 9.72 25.64 -28.92
C ARG A 620 11.06 24.98 -29.21
N LEU A 621 11.06 23.64 -29.33
CA LEU A 621 12.29 22.89 -29.66
C LEU A 621 12.89 23.36 -30.99
N SER A 622 12.05 23.59 -32.00
CA SER A 622 12.51 24.05 -33.33
C SER A 622 12.99 25.48 -33.37
N ALA A 623 12.82 26.26 -32.27
CA ALA A 623 13.29 27.66 -32.23
C ALA A 623 14.79 27.80 -31.95
N GLY A 624 15.48 26.74 -31.51
CA GLY A 624 16.88 26.74 -31.12
C GLY A 624 17.63 25.51 -31.59
N GLU A 625 18.98 25.59 -31.50
CA GLU A 625 19.85 24.42 -31.74
C GLU A 625 19.68 23.36 -30.66
N PRO A 626 19.77 22.06 -31.00
CA PRO A 626 20.14 21.51 -32.32
C PRO A 626 18.93 21.27 -33.27
N PHE A 627 17.73 21.67 -32.94
CA PHE A 627 16.51 21.30 -33.69
C PHE A 627 16.04 22.35 -34.71
N ALA A 628 16.72 23.49 -34.83
CA ALA A 628 16.36 24.57 -35.76
C ALA A 628 16.19 24.10 -37.21
N ALA A 629 17.03 23.15 -37.64
CA ALA A 629 16.98 22.55 -38.99
C ALA A 629 15.66 21.73 -39.22
N ARG A 630 14.93 21.35 -38.20
CA ARG A 630 13.66 20.59 -38.27
C ARG A 630 12.43 21.48 -38.36
N ARG A 631 12.57 22.78 -38.18
CA ARG A 631 11.45 23.75 -38.22
C ARG A 631 10.60 23.66 -39.52
N PRO A 632 11.15 23.56 -40.73
CA PRO A 632 10.32 23.44 -41.94
C PRO A 632 9.45 22.16 -41.95
N ILE A 633 9.93 21.05 -41.38
CA ILE A 633 9.15 19.80 -41.28
C ILE A 633 7.93 20.01 -40.41
N LEU A 634 8.09 20.65 -39.25
CA LEU A 634 6.99 20.95 -38.34
C LEU A 634 5.97 21.90 -38.97
N LEU A 635 6.46 22.99 -39.64
CA LEU A 635 5.56 23.96 -40.27
C LEU A 635 4.73 23.30 -41.37
N GLY A 636 5.36 22.47 -42.23
CA GLY A 636 4.62 21.71 -43.23
C GLY A 636 3.58 20.75 -42.64
N ALA A 637 3.88 20.11 -41.50
CA ALA A 637 2.93 19.27 -40.82
C ALA A 637 1.76 20.05 -40.17
N LEU A 638 2.02 21.25 -39.64
CA LEU A 638 0.99 22.15 -39.12
C LEU A 638 0.10 22.71 -40.25
N GLU A 639 0.66 23.00 -41.45
CA GLU A 639 -0.09 23.37 -42.63
C GLU A 639 -1.04 22.26 -43.05
N GLN A 640 -0.55 21.04 -43.20
CA GLN A 640 -1.37 19.87 -43.53
C GLN A 640 -2.47 19.62 -42.47
N LEU A 641 -2.15 19.84 -41.21
CA LEU A 641 -3.12 19.73 -40.13
C LEU A 641 -4.21 20.79 -40.23
N ALA A 642 -3.85 22.05 -40.53
CA ALA A 642 -4.81 23.15 -40.68
C ALA A 642 -5.71 22.99 -41.92
N GLU A 643 -5.22 22.31 -42.94
CA GLU A 643 -5.99 22.02 -44.17
C GLU A 643 -6.89 20.77 -44.04
N ALA A 644 -6.74 19.97 -43.01
CA ALA A 644 -7.53 18.75 -42.83
C ALA A 644 -9.04 19.06 -42.68
N PRO A 645 -9.90 18.35 -43.42
CA PRO A 645 -11.34 18.71 -43.49
C PRO A 645 -12.08 18.56 -42.15
N ASP A 646 -11.67 17.56 -41.35
CA ASP A 646 -12.31 17.21 -40.07
C ASP A 646 -11.44 17.60 -38.86
N VAL A 647 -10.63 18.64 -39.00
CA VAL A 647 -9.74 19.08 -37.91
C VAL A 647 -10.55 19.55 -36.70
N ASN A 648 -10.18 19.09 -35.52
CA ASN A 648 -10.75 19.59 -34.28
C ASN A 648 -10.56 21.11 -34.17
N PRO A 649 -11.62 21.88 -33.90
CA PRO A 649 -11.53 23.34 -33.89
C PRO A 649 -10.42 23.90 -33.00
N GLY A 650 -10.21 23.32 -31.82
CA GLY A 650 -9.13 23.76 -30.92
C GLY A 650 -7.74 23.49 -31.49
N LEU A 651 -7.55 22.31 -32.07
CA LEU A 651 -6.28 21.97 -32.70
C LEU A 651 -6.04 22.83 -33.95
N HIS A 652 -7.09 23.11 -34.72
CA HIS A 652 -7.03 24.03 -35.84
C HIS A 652 -6.60 25.46 -35.43
N GLY A 653 -7.21 26.01 -34.37
CA GLY A 653 -6.79 27.29 -33.81
C GLY A 653 -5.34 27.32 -33.34
N ALA A 654 -4.91 26.25 -32.66
CA ALA A 654 -3.54 26.12 -32.19
C ALA A 654 -2.53 26.05 -33.34
N ALA A 655 -2.80 25.24 -34.36
CA ALA A 655 -1.92 25.12 -35.52
C ALA A 655 -1.78 26.47 -36.26
N LEU A 656 -2.89 27.17 -36.54
CA LEU A 656 -2.88 28.50 -37.16
C LEU A 656 -2.13 29.53 -36.32
N GLY A 657 -2.28 29.48 -34.97
CA GLY A 657 -1.53 30.35 -34.07
C GLY A 657 -0.03 30.14 -34.13
N LEU A 658 0.42 28.90 -34.22
CA LEU A 658 1.85 28.54 -34.35
C LEU A 658 2.40 28.96 -35.73
N LEU A 659 1.64 28.73 -36.80
CA LEU A 659 2.03 29.17 -38.15
C LEU A 659 2.18 30.68 -38.21
N TYR A 660 1.20 31.43 -37.68
CA TYR A 660 1.27 32.89 -37.56
C TYR A 660 2.48 33.37 -36.74
N GLY A 661 2.78 32.68 -35.63
CA GLY A 661 3.98 32.97 -34.82
C GLY A 661 5.29 32.69 -35.55
N ALA A 662 5.28 31.83 -36.57
CA ALA A 662 6.44 31.51 -37.38
C ALA A 662 6.60 32.51 -38.53
N ASP A 663 5.51 32.90 -39.17
CA ASP A 663 5.46 33.86 -40.30
C ASP A 663 4.18 34.71 -40.22
N ALA A 664 4.35 36.01 -40.08
CA ALA A 664 3.24 36.97 -40.05
C ALA A 664 2.39 36.97 -41.35
N GLY A 665 2.89 36.40 -42.47
CA GLY A 665 2.15 36.17 -43.70
C GLY A 665 0.88 35.33 -43.50
N TRP A 666 0.83 34.48 -42.48
CA TRP A 666 -0.35 33.68 -42.12
C TRP A 666 -1.49 34.47 -41.50
N LYS A 667 -1.31 35.75 -41.24
CA LYS A 667 -2.34 36.60 -40.66
C LYS A 667 -3.65 36.55 -41.44
N SER A 668 -3.57 36.68 -42.76
CA SER A 668 -4.75 36.66 -43.64
C SER A 668 -5.54 35.35 -43.56
N GLU A 669 -4.84 34.25 -43.45
CA GLU A 669 -5.43 32.92 -43.31
C GLU A 669 -6.07 32.72 -41.94
N VAL A 670 -5.42 33.14 -40.85
CA VAL A 670 -6.00 33.11 -39.49
C VAL A 670 -7.28 33.95 -39.43
N LEU A 671 -7.30 35.14 -40.05
CA LEU A 671 -8.49 35.98 -40.11
C LEU A 671 -9.59 35.35 -40.97
N ARG A 672 -9.26 34.73 -42.09
CA ARG A 672 -10.19 34.03 -42.96
C ARG A 672 -10.87 32.86 -42.27
N VAL A 673 -10.08 31.98 -41.66
CA VAL A 673 -10.58 30.81 -40.95
C VAL A 673 -11.35 31.26 -39.69
N GLY A 674 -10.80 32.22 -38.94
CA GLY A 674 -11.47 32.81 -37.79
C GLY A 674 -12.83 33.38 -38.15
N ALA A 675 -12.95 34.12 -39.27
CA ALA A 675 -14.22 34.60 -39.80
C ALA A 675 -15.19 33.43 -40.09
N GLY A 676 -14.69 32.28 -40.57
CA GLY A 676 -15.47 31.09 -40.79
C GLY A 676 -16.13 30.54 -39.55
N TYR A 677 -15.42 30.55 -38.42
CA TYR A 677 -15.96 30.15 -37.10
C TYR A 677 -16.83 31.25 -36.48
N LEU A 678 -16.39 32.50 -36.53
CA LEU A 678 -17.03 33.59 -35.81
C LEU A 678 -18.26 34.16 -36.53
N ARG A 679 -18.33 34.06 -37.89
CA ARG A 679 -19.40 34.57 -38.73
C ARG A 679 -20.11 33.50 -39.54
N GLY A 680 -19.78 32.21 -39.36
CA GLY A 680 -20.33 31.11 -40.15
C GLY A 680 -21.73 30.68 -39.74
N THR A 681 -22.09 29.42 -39.98
CA THR A 681 -23.35 28.83 -39.54
C THR A 681 -23.43 28.77 -38.02
N ARG A 682 -24.65 28.62 -37.47
CA ARG A 682 -24.81 28.46 -36.00
C ARG A 682 -23.95 27.32 -35.44
N GLU A 683 -23.84 26.19 -36.14
CA GLU A 683 -23.02 25.07 -35.75
C GLU A 683 -21.53 25.45 -35.64
N LYS A 684 -21.00 26.17 -36.62
CA LYS A 684 -19.61 26.68 -36.57
C LYS A 684 -19.42 27.72 -35.49
N MET A 685 -20.41 28.58 -35.25
CA MET A 685 -20.33 29.58 -34.17
C MET A 685 -20.26 28.89 -32.79
N LEU A 686 -20.98 27.80 -32.58
CA LEU A 686 -20.89 27.01 -31.32
C LEU A 686 -19.52 26.35 -31.11
N LEU A 687 -18.75 26.12 -32.16
CA LEU A 687 -17.37 25.62 -32.09
C LEU A 687 -16.32 26.73 -31.94
N SER A 688 -16.74 28.01 -32.05
CA SER A 688 -15.82 29.14 -32.02
C SER A 688 -15.02 29.26 -30.72
N ALA A 689 -15.64 28.96 -29.59
CA ALA A 689 -14.97 29.03 -28.28
C ALA A 689 -13.82 28.02 -28.16
N VAL A 690 -14.00 26.81 -28.68
CA VAL A 690 -12.96 25.77 -28.72
C VAL A 690 -11.82 26.18 -29.67
N PHE A 691 -12.17 26.74 -30.85
CA PHE A 691 -11.22 27.30 -31.80
C PHE A 691 -10.38 28.43 -31.16
N LEU A 692 -11.04 29.37 -30.48
CA LEU A 692 -10.38 30.48 -29.79
C LEU A 692 -9.47 29.99 -28.65
N ARG A 693 -9.89 28.98 -27.90
CA ARG A 693 -9.05 28.38 -26.87
C ARG A 693 -7.74 27.87 -27.45
N GLY A 694 -7.80 27.14 -28.56
CA GLY A 694 -6.61 26.66 -29.25
C GLY A 694 -5.73 27.82 -29.77
N LEU A 695 -6.32 28.80 -30.47
CA LEU A 695 -5.60 29.94 -31.02
C LEU A 695 -4.90 30.79 -29.94
N PHE A 696 -5.62 31.07 -28.82
CA PHE A 696 -5.06 31.88 -27.74
C PHE A 696 -3.99 31.12 -26.92
N SER A 697 -4.04 29.83 -26.90
CA SER A 697 -3.02 29.02 -26.24
C SER A 697 -1.65 29.16 -26.92
N THR A 698 -1.62 29.47 -28.22
CA THR A 698 -0.38 29.49 -29.01
C THR A 698 -0.05 30.90 -29.57
N SER A 699 -1.03 31.77 -29.75
CA SER A 699 -0.83 33.11 -30.34
C SER A 699 -1.76 34.17 -29.72
N ARG A 700 -1.42 34.62 -28.51
CA ARG A 700 -2.14 35.72 -27.84
C ARG A 700 -1.95 37.05 -28.47
N ASP A 701 -0.79 37.23 -29.13
CA ASP A 701 -0.43 38.52 -29.72
C ASP A 701 -1.37 38.99 -30.78
N LEU A 702 -1.99 38.09 -31.51
CA LEU A 702 -2.99 38.42 -32.51
C LEU A 702 -4.13 39.30 -31.95
N VAL A 703 -4.70 38.94 -30.81
CA VAL A 703 -5.79 39.70 -30.16
C VAL A 703 -5.25 40.98 -29.50
N LEU A 704 -4.03 40.96 -29.01
CA LEU A 704 -3.42 42.10 -28.33
C LEU A 704 -2.96 43.19 -29.31
N ILE A 705 -2.63 42.82 -30.55
CA ILE A 705 -2.06 43.74 -31.54
C ILE A 705 -3.10 44.12 -32.58
N ASP A 706 -3.95 43.17 -33.00
CA ASP A 706 -4.87 43.37 -34.13
C ASP A 706 -6.29 43.78 -33.70
N GLY A 707 -6.68 44.99 -34.07
CA GLY A 707 -8.02 45.51 -33.81
C GLY A 707 -9.11 44.85 -34.67
N GLU A 708 -8.78 44.31 -35.86
CA GLU A 708 -9.72 43.64 -36.75
C GLU A 708 -10.24 42.34 -36.13
N PHE A 709 -9.34 41.56 -35.48
CA PHE A 709 -9.72 40.35 -34.80
C PHE A 709 -10.63 40.62 -33.58
N VAL A 710 -10.36 41.69 -32.83
CA VAL A 710 -11.24 42.13 -31.72
C VAL A 710 -12.63 42.52 -32.27
N GLY A 711 -12.69 43.19 -33.42
CA GLY A 711 -13.96 43.53 -34.09
C GLY A 711 -14.74 42.30 -34.56
N MET A 712 -14.05 41.22 -34.98
CA MET A 712 -14.70 39.95 -35.32
C MET A 712 -15.26 39.25 -34.08
N LEU A 713 -14.55 39.27 -32.97
CA LEU A 713 -15.06 38.73 -31.69
C LEU A 713 -16.29 39.49 -31.20
N ASP A 714 -16.25 40.81 -31.25
CA ASP A 714 -17.39 41.67 -30.88
C ASP A 714 -18.61 41.35 -31.74
N GLY A 715 -18.41 41.21 -33.05
CA GLY A 715 -19.46 40.82 -33.99
C GLY A 715 -20.03 39.41 -33.76
N LEU A 716 -19.23 38.45 -33.23
CA LEU A 716 -19.74 37.15 -32.78
C LEU A 716 -20.69 37.32 -31.60
N PHE A 717 -20.28 38.05 -30.58
CA PHE A 717 -21.09 38.20 -29.35
C PHE A 717 -22.40 38.95 -29.64
N ALA A 718 -22.37 39.89 -30.55
CA ALA A 718 -23.60 40.59 -30.98
C ALA A 718 -24.61 39.70 -31.71
N ARG A 719 -24.20 38.56 -32.23
CA ARG A 719 -25.05 37.61 -33.00
C ARG A 719 -25.50 36.39 -32.22
N LEU A 720 -24.92 36.14 -31.07
CA LEU A 720 -25.29 35.02 -30.21
C LEU A 720 -26.61 35.30 -29.48
N THR A 721 -27.45 34.28 -29.38
CA THR A 721 -28.58 34.31 -28.45
C THR A 721 -28.04 34.16 -27.00
N GLU A 722 -28.85 34.51 -26.00
CA GLU A 722 -28.50 34.36 -24.61
C GLU A 722 -28.18 32.89 -24.26
N GLU A 723 -28.94 31.97 -24.83
CA GLU A 723 -28.75 30.52 -24.66
C GLU A 723 -27.41 30.05 -25.27
N ASP A 724 -27.13 30.45 -26.52
CA ASP A 724 -25.88 30.11 -27.20
C ASP A 724 -24.67 30.71 -26.47
N PHE A 725 -24.76 31.98 -26.01
CA PHE A 725 -23.71 32.62 -25.24
C PHE A 725 -23.45 31.90 -23.93
N THR A 726 -24.51 31.50 -23.21
CA THR A 726 -24.38 30.76 -21.94
C THR A 726 -23.74 29.40 -22.16
N SER A 727 -24.06 28.71 -23.25
CA SER A 727 -23.44 27.42 -23.59
C SER A 727 -21.97 27.52 -23.95
N LEU A 728 -21.54 28.63 -24.57
CA LEU A 728 -20.15 28.89 -24.95
C LEU A 728 -19.29 29.45 -23.78
N LEU A 729 -19.93 29.99 -22.75
CA LEU A 729 -19.28 30.77 -21.71
C LEU A 729 -18.17 29.95 -20.97
N PRO A 730 -18.33 28.64 -20.64
CA PRO A 730 -17.26 27.86 -20.03
C PRO A 730 -16.00 27.81 -20.88
N GLU A 731 -16.10 27.51 -22.15
CA GLU A 731 -14.99 27.42 -23.10
C GLU A 731 -14.38 28.80 -23.40
N LEU A 732 -15.20 29.85 -23.51
CA LEU A 732 -14.69 31.22 -23.64
C LEU A 732 -13.87 31.64 -22.39
N ARG A 733 -14.33 31.28 -21.19
CA ARG A 733 -13.55 31.54 -19.96
C ARG A 733 -12.20 30.84 -19.99
N LEU A 734 -12.16 29.58 -20.43
CA LEU A 734 -10.91 28.86 -20.63
C LEU A 734 -10.02 29.51 -21.69
N ALA A 735 -10.58 29.93 -22.80
CA ALA A 735 -9.84 30.65 -23.86
C ALA A 735 -9.21 31.94 -23.33
N PHE A 736 -9.96 32.75 -22.58
CA PHE A 736 -9.47 34.01 -22.03
C PHE A 736 -8.56 33.83 -20.80
N SER A 737 -8.50 32.66 -20.20
CA SER A 737 -7.56 32.38 -19.09
C SER A 737 -6.09 32.42 -19.51
N TYR A 738 -5.78 32.33 -20.78
CA TYR A 738 -4.44 32.51 -21.32
C TYR A 738 -3.90 33.95 -21.24
N PHE A 739 -4.75 34.94 -21.00
CA PHE A 739 -4.39 36.34 -20.92
C PHE A 739 -4.15 36.76 -19.45
N ALA A 740 -3.11 37.57 -19.23
CA ALA A 740 -2.91 38.19 -17.94
C ALA A 740 -4.01 39.27 -17.66
N PRO A 741 -4.32 39.61 -16.41
CA PRO A 741 -5.36 40.58 -16.08
C PRO A 741 -5.17 41.94 -16.79
N ALA A 742 -3.94 42.41 -16.95
CA ALA A 742 -3.61 43.63 -17.67
C ALA A 742 -3.89 43.52 -19.18
N GLU A 743 -3.71 42.32 -19.76
CA GLU A 743 -4.01 42.06 -21.18
C GLU A 743 -5.51 42.02 -21.41
N ILE A 744 -6.29 41.41 -20.53
CA ILE A 744 -7.75 41.42 -20.54
C ILE A 744 -8.25 42.86 -20.48
N GLY A 745 -7.64 43.70 -19.64
CA GLY A 745 -7.96 45.15 -19.58
C GLY A 745 -7.75 45.87 -20.93
N ARG A 746 -6.67 45.52 -21.64
CA ARG A 746 -6.40 46.08 -22.99
C ARG A 746 -7.42 45.61 -24.04
N ILE A 747 -7.78 44.34 -24.02
CA ILE A 747 -8.78 43.76 -24.92
C ILE A 747 -10.14 44.45 -24.65
N ALA A 748 -10.55 44.56 -23.38
CA ALA A 748 -11.78 45.23 -22.99
C ALA A 748 -11.80 46.71 -23.39
N GLY A 749 -10.67 47.41 -23.29
CA GLY A 749 -10.52 48.79 -23.74
C GLY A 749 -10.73 48.96 -25.25
N ARG A 750 -10.22 48.03 -26.05
CA ARG A 750 -10.43 48.00 -27.49
C ARG A 750 -11.90 47.70 -27.85
N ALA A 751 -12.49 46.69 -27.21
CA ALA A 751 -13.90 46.37 -27.41
C ALA A 751 -14.80 47.58 -27.04
N ALA A 752 -14.49 48.25 -25.91
CA ALA A 752 -15.23 49.48 -25.51
C ALA A 752 -15.12 50.57 -26.57
N SER A 753 -13.95 50.76 -27.19
CA SER A 753 -13.72 51.76 -28.22
C SER A 753 -14.55 51.50 -29.46
N LEU A 754 -14.83 50.24 -29.82
CA LEU A 754 -15.72 49.88 -30.94
C LEU A 754 -17.15 50.38 -30.74
N HIS A 755 -17.58 50.54 -29.50
CA HIS A 755 -18.89 51.02 -29.10
C HIS A 755 -18.88 52.48 -28.61
N GLY A 756 -17.79 53.19 -28.77
CA GLY A 756 -17.67 54.60 -28.33
C GLY A 756 -17.69 54.78 -26.79
N LYS A 757 -17.40 53.71 -26.03
CA LYS A 757 -17.39 53.66 -24.57
C LYS A 757 -15.94 53.70 -24.03
N ARG A 758 -15.78 54.10 -22.75
CA ARG A 758 -14.48 53.99 -22.04
C ARG A 758 -14.33 52.60 -21.41
N SER A 759 -13.11 52.12 -21.30
CA SER A 759 -12.84 50.80 -20.66
C SER A 759 -13.35 50.74 -19.21
N SER A 760 -13.35 51.87 -18.48
CA SER A 760 -13.95 51.98 -17.14
C SER A 760 -15.43 51.67 -17.06
N ASP A 761 -16.16 51.88 -18.17
CA ASP A 761 -17.61 51.70 -18.22
C ASP A 761 -17.97 50.20 -18.46
N VAL A 762 -17.02 49.43 -19.03
CA VAL A 762 -17.17 48.02 -19.35
C VAL A 762 -16.61 47.13 -18.22
N LEU A 763 -15.56 47.56 -17.55
CA LEU A 763 -14.89 46.82 -16.49
C LEU A 763 -15.48 47.05 -15.08
N ARG A 764 -16.66 47.64 -14.98
CA ARG A 764 -17.36 47.73 -13.70
C ARG A 764 -17.70 46.33 -13.19
N SER A 765 -16.93 45.86 -12.17
CA SER A 765 -17.34 44.71 -11.40
C SER A 765 -18.73 44.99 -10.82
N PRO A 766 -19.75 44.15 -11.06
CA PRO A 766 -20.97 44.26 -10.32
C PRO A 766 -20.61 44.21 -8.82
N ALA A 767 -21.14 45.16 -8.05
CA ALA A 767 -20.95 45.15 -6.62
C ALA A 767 -21.50 43.81 -6.06
N VAL A 768 -20.60 42.91 -5.68
CA VAL A 768 -21.00 41.64 -5.08
C VAL A 768 -21.63 41.98 -3.76
N THR A 769 -22.89 41.65 -3.59
CA THR A 769 -23.59 41.85 -2.33
C THR A 769 -23.03 40.90 -1.25
N ALA A 770 -23.09 41.28 0.01
CA ALA A 770 -22.68 40.44 1.12
C ALA A 770 -23.35 39.03 1.10
N ALA A 771 -24.61 38.98 0.62
CA ALA A 771 -25.35 37.70 0.47
C ALA A 771 -24.78 36.81 -0.65
N GLN A 772 -24.32 37.41 -1.77
CA GLN A 772 -23.66 36.65 -2.85
C GLN A 772 -22.29 36.16 -2.43
N TYR A 773 -21.54 36.96 -1.65
CA TYR A 773 -20.26 36.57 -1.10
C TYR A 773 -20.41 35.38 -0.12
N ALA A 774 -21.33 35.47 0.84
CA ALA A 774 -21.63 34.39 1.78
C ALA A 774 -22.10 33.10 1.07
N ARG A 775 -22.84 33.22 -0.05
CA ARG A 775 -23.24 32.08 -0.85
C ARG A 775 -22.05 31.44 -1.59
N GLY A 776 -21.08 32.25 -2.05
CA GLY A 776 -19.81 31.77 -2.62
C GLY A 776 -19.00 30.98 -1.60
N GLU A 777 -18.81 31.51 -0.41
CA GLU A 777 -18.12 30.84 0.69
C GLU A 777 -18.78 29.50 1.07
N ALA A 778 -20.12 29.48 1.11
CA ALA A 778 -20.87 28.24 1.38
C ALA A 778 -20.68 27.17 0.29
N ILE A 779 -20.57 27.58 -0.97
CA ILE A 779 -20.30 26.69 -2.11
C ILE A 779 -18.86 26.16 -2.04
N ASP A 780 -17.90 27.03 -1.74
CA ASP A 780 -16.49 26.64 -1.59
C ASP A 780 -16.30 25.67 -0.42
N ALA A 781 -16.94 25.93 0.72
CA ALA A 781 -16.93 25.04 1.89
C ALA A 781 -17.60 23.69 1.55
N TRP A 782 -18.69 23.70 0.80
CA TRP A 782 -19.36 22.48 0.34
C TRP A 782 -18.51 21.67 -0.63
N ALA A 783 -17.79 22.32 -1.54
CA ALA A 783 -16.88 21.67 -2.48
C ALA A 783 -15.65 21.09 -1.76
N ALA A 784 -15.05 21.85 -0.86
CA ALA A 784 -13.90 21.42 -0.05
C ALA A 784 -14.22 20.22 0.85
N ALA A 785 -15.46 20.06 1.29
CA ALA A 785 -15.90 18.91 2.08
C ALA A 785 -16.12 17.62 1.25
N ARG A 786 -16.09 17.72 -0.12
CA ARG A 786 -16.35 16.59 -1.03
C ARG A 786 -15.17 16.25 -1.95
N LEU A 787 -14.13 17.05 -1.95
CA LEU A 787 -12.81 16.79 -2.52
C LEU A 787 -11.86 16.21 -1.46
#